data_9ac92aff63a22f3e0f65881d24721433
#
_entry.id   9ac92aff63a22f3e0f65881d24721433
#
_cell.length_a   1.000
_cell.length_b   1.000
_cell.length_c   1.000
_cell.angle_alpha   90.00
_cell.angle_beta   90.00
_cell.angle_gamma   90.00
#
_symmetry.space_group_name_H-M   'P 1'
#
loop_
_entity.id
_entity.type
_entity.pdbx_description
1 polymer ?
#
loop_
_entity_poly.entity_id
_entity_poly.type
_entity_poly.pdbx_seq_one_letter_code
_entity_poly.pdbx_strand_id
1 'polypeptide(L)'
;MSTASIDGNEAVARVAYRLNEVMAIYPITPATPMGEWADAWAAAGRPNLWGSVPQVIELQSEGGAAGVLHGALQAGTLASTFTASQGLLLMLPNLYKIAGELTATVLHVASRALAGQALSIFGDHGDVMATRGSGCALLCSGSVQEAGDFAAIATAASLRARLPFLHFFDGFRTSHEIQRVELIDDAVLHALVPQELVAAHRRRGLSPDHPVIRGTSQNPDVAFQAREAANPFHAAAPAIVQEVMDAFAALTGRAYHLFDYVGAADAERVLVLMGSGAETAQETVEALNAAGERVGLLKVRLFRPLDTTALIAALPPSIRAIAVLDRCKEPGSGAEPLLLDVGQALLQAWAEKPGPLPRLIGGRYGLASKDFTPAMVKAVFDALARPDPPGRFTVGITDDVTRLSLPVDASFCTEAADFRAIVYGLGSDGSVGANKNAIKIIGDHTDLYAQGYFVYDSKKSGSVTVSHLRVSRTPIHSCHLVQQAHLVACHQWDFLGRFDLLEAALPGGTLLLNSPFPPEEVAMRLPASVRQAIRAKQLTVQSIDATAIARELGLGGRINTVMQTCFFALADVLPQQQALEAIREAIRHSYGRKGGRIVEANLQAVDASRARLQQVPIADDEPASAAAAADPSQAPAPDPLAAASAALRRLIAPQLARQGDRLPVSALPADGSFATGTARFEKRNIAESVPVWDTEVCVQCGKCVMVCPHAVIRAKVVEPAALADAPAGFAHAAARDHH
;
A
#
# COMPACT_ATOMS: atom_id res chain seq x y z
N MET A 1 9.02 20.41 16.25
CA MET A 1 9.07 19.00 15.77
C MET A 1 9.83 18.97 14.46
N SER A 2 10.69 17.98 14.23
CA SER A 2 11.39 17.78 12.96
C SER A 2 10.47 17.10 11.96
N THR A 3 10.72 17.30 10.66
CA THR A 3 9.99 16.63 9.57
C THR A 3 10.85 15.53 8.94
N ALA A 4 10.22 14.51 8.37
CA ALA A 4 10.88 13.47 7.58
C ALA A 4 9.94 12.93 6.51
N SER A 5 10.51 12.51 5.38
CA SER A 5 9.77 11.82 4.32
C SER A 5 9.88 10.32 4.52
N ILE A 6 8.85 9.71 5.14
CA ILE A 6 8.81 8.31 5.56
C ILE A 6 7.50 7.64 5.17
N ASP A 7 7.45 6.31 5.24
CA ASP A 7 6.20 5.57 5.05
C ASP A 7 5.50 5.26 6.38
N GLY A 8 4.25 4.76 6.27
CA GLY A 8 3.43 4.48 7.45
C GLY A 8 4.04 3.42 8.37
N ASN A 9 4.71 2.41 7.83
CA ASN A 9 5.40 1.41 8.63
C ASN A 9 6.54 2.02 9.45
N GLU A 10 7.36 2.89 8.85
CA GLU A 10 8.44 3.58 9.56
C GLU A 10 7.87 4.54 10.61
N ALA A 11 6.81 5.28 10.28
CA ALA A 11 6.17 6.21 11.22
C ALA A 11 5.68 5.49 12.49
N VAL A 12 5.00 4.35 12.34
CA VAL A 12 4.52 3.53 13.45
C VAL A 12 5.69 2.91 14.23
N ALA A 13 6.65 2.30 13.52
CA ALA A 13 7.78 1.63 14.15
C ALA A 13 8.60 2.57 15.04
N ARG A 14 8.79 3.85 14.61
CA ARG A 14 9.50 4.87 15.39
C ARG A 14 8.88 5.07 16.76
N VAL A 15 7.56 5.17 16.83
CA VAL A 15 6.83 5.38 18.08
C VAL A 15 6.78 4.10 18.91
N ALA A 16 6.42 2.97 18.29
CA ALA A 16 6.30 1.68 18.97
C ALA A 16 7.64 1.26 19.61
N TYR A 17 8.76 1.44 18.89
CA TYR A 17 10.09 1.12 19.40
C TYR A 17 10.46 1.97 20.63
N ARG A 18 10.13 3.27 20.60
CA ARG A 18 10.43 4.17 21.72
C ARG A 18 9.64 3.85 22.98
N LEU A 19 8.43 3.30 22.85
CA LEU A 19 7.51 3.09 23.98
C LEU A 19 7.51 1.67 24.55
N ASN A 20 8.13 0.69 23.88
CA ASN A 20 8.10 -0.72 24.30
C ASN A 20 9.49 -1.25 24.67
N GLU A 21 9.48 -2.33 25.48
CA GLU A 21 10.67 -3.06 25.95
C GLU A 21 10.82 -4.41 25.23
N VAL A 22 9.71 -4.98 24.75
CA VAL A 22 9.68 -6.23 23.99
C VAL A 22 8.84 -6.04 22.74
N MET A 23 9.36 -6.51 21.61
CA MET A 23 8.67 -6.62 20.35
C MET A 23 8.69 -8.06 19.86
N ALA A 24 7.55 -8.74 19.96
CA ALA A 24 7.39 -10.10 19.48
C ALA A 24 6.92 -10.04 18.02
N ILE A 25 7.73 -10.54 17.09
CA ILE A 25 7.47 -10.38 15.65
C ILE A 25 7.43 -11.73 14.92
N TYR A 26 6.66 -11.78 13.87
CA TYR A 26 6.76 -12.74 12.78
C TYR A 26 6.49 -12.00 11.47
N PRO A 27 7.49 -11.91 10.57
CA PRO A 27 7.39 -11.09 9.37
C PRO A 27 6.24 -11.50 8.46
N ILE A 28 5.33 -10.58 8.19
CA ILE A 28 4.22 -10.77 7.25
C ILE A 28 3.98 -9.49 6.43
N THR A 29 3.96 -9.60 5.10
CA THR A 29 3.64 -8.49 4.21
C THR A 29 2.18 -8.04 4.41
N PRO A 30 1.90 -6.71 4.55
CA PRO A 30 2.77 -5.55 4.38
C PRO A 30 3.33 -4.96 5.70
N ALA A 31 3.21 -5.66 6.82
CA ALA A 31 3.66 -5.20 8.15
C ALA A 31 5.16 -5.44 8.40
N THR A 32 5.81 -6.29 7.61
CA THR A 32 7.23 -6.68 7.76
C THR A 32 8.19 -5.50 8.04
N PRO A 33 8.12 -4.36 7.31
CA PRO A 33 9.07 -3.27 7.53
C PRO A 33 9.04 -2.66 8.93
N MET A 34 7.91 -2.74 9.67
CA MET A 34 7.88 -2.30 11.07
C MET A 34 8.83 -3.12 11.95
N GLY A 35 8.82 -4.44 11.77
CA GLY A 35 9.74 -5.35 12.45
C GLY A 35 11.19 -5.16 12.04
N GLU A 36 11.45 -4.98 10.74
CA GLU A 36 12.80 -4.73 10.20
C GLU A 36 13.42 -3.45 10.78
N TRP A 37 12.64 -2.36 10.90
CA TRP A 37 13.09 -1.14 11.56
C TRP A 37 13.40 -1.37 13.02
N ALA A 38 12.52 -2.04 13.76
CA ALA A 38 12.72 -2.34 15.17
C ALA A 38 14.00 -3.17 15.40
N ASP A 39 14.22 -4.21 14.61
CA ASP A 39 15.40 -5.06 14.66
C ASP A 39 16.68 -4.27 14.34
N ALA A 40 16.67 -3.48 13.28
CA ALA A 40 17.81 -2.66 12.90
C ALA A 40 18.21 -1.66 14.02
N TRP A 41 17.24 -1.04 14.69
CA TRP A 41 17.52 -0.12 15.79
C TRP A 41 17.99 -0.84 17.05
N ALA A 42 17.43 -2.01 17.35
CA ALA A 42 17.90 -2.85 18.46
C ALA A 42 19.34 -3.35 18.23
N ALA A 43 19.65 -3.83 17.01
CA ALA A 43 21.01 -4.22 16.63
C ALA A 43 22.01 -3.07 16.69
N ALA A 44 21.55 -1.82 16.44
CA ALA A 44 22.37 -0.61 16.60
C ALA A 44 22.48 -0.15 18.07
N GLY A 45 21.91 -0.87 19.05
CA GLY A 45 21.96 -0.53 20.48
C GLY A 45 21.18 0.74 20.84
N ARG A 46 20.19 1.14 20.05
CA ARG A 46 19.41 2.36 20.34
C ARG A 46 18.47 2.13 21.53
N PRO A 47 18.54 2.95 22.59
CA PRO A 47 17.64 2.79 23.73
C PRO A 47 16.22 3.28 23.39
N ASN A 48 15.24 2.68 24.06
CA ASN A 48 13.86 3.20 24.10
C ASN A 48 13.76 4.41 25.04
N LEU A 49 12.54 4.88 25.28
CA LEU A 49 12.26 6.04 26.15
C LEU A 49 12.59 5.75 27.64
N TRP A 50 12.65 4.48 28.02
CA TRP A 50 12.90 4.00 29.38
C TRP A 50 14.37 3.67 29.65
N GLY A 51 15.26 3.94 28.70
CA GLY A 51 16.71 3.72 28.81
C GLY A 51 17.19 2.30 28.54
N SER A 52 16.31 1.39 28.11
CA SER A 52 16.66 0.03 27.72
C SER A 52 16.64 -0.16 26.21
N VAL A 53 17.46 -1.07 25.67
CA VAL A 53 17.35 -1.50 24.27
C VAL A 53 16.24 -2.54 24.18
N PRO A 54 15.19 -2.32 23.39
CA PRO A 54 14.10 -3.27 23.22
C PRO A 54 14.58 -4.64 22.74
N GLN A 55 14.04 -5.71 23.33
CA GLN A 55 14.24 -7.07 22.83
C GLN A 55 13.28 -7.31 21.65
N VAL A 56 13.84 -7.50 20.47
CA VAL A 56 13.10 -7.90 19.27
C VAL A 56 13.22 -9.41 19.15
N ILE A 57 12.11 -10.12 19.22
CA ILE A 57 12.08 -11.59 19.23
C ILE A 57 11.28 -12.06 18.02
N GLU A 58 11.95 -12.70 17.07
CA GLU A 58 11.31 -13.32 15.91
C GLU A 58 10.91 -14.76 16.26
N LEU A 59 9.65 -15.09 15.98
CA LEU A 59 9.03 -16.38 16.30
C LEU A 59 8.82 -17.21 15.03
N GLN A 60 8.22 -18.41 15.20
CA GLN A 60 7.93 -19.33 14.09
C GLN A 60 6.54 -19.12 13.49
N SER A 61 5.68 -18.37 14.17
CA SER A 61 4.34 -18.03 13.72
C SER A 61 3.80 -16.83 14.50
N GLU A 62 2.77 -16.20 13.99
CA GLU A 62 2.05 -15.11 14.67
C GLU A 62 1.41 -15.59 15.99
N GLY A 63 0.93 -16.83 16.05
CA GLY A 63 0.43 -17.42 17.30
C GLY A 63 1.52 -17.49 18.36
N GLY A 64 2.76 -17.84 17.98
CA GLY A 64 3.93 -17.80 18.85
C GLY A 64 4.26 -16.37 19.29
N ALA A 65 4.23 -15.40 18.38
CA ALA A 65 4.44 -13.99 18.70
C ALA A 65 3.40 -13.47 19.71
N ALA A 66 2.11 -13.82 19.52
CA ALA A 66 1.05 -13.48 20.48
C ALA A 66 1.25 -14.15 21.86
N GLY A 67 1.80 -15.36 21.88
CA GLY A 67 2.15 -16.07 23.12
C GLY A 67 3.28 -15.35 23.89
N VAL A 68 4.35 -14.94 23.20
CA VAL A 68 5.44 -14.14 23.79
C VAL A 68 4.92 -12.78 24.24
N LEU A 69 4.12 -12.10 23.42
CA LEU A 69 3.46 -10.84 23.80
C LEU A 69 2.68 -11.00 25.10
N HIS A 70 1.79 -12.00 25.17
CA HIS A 70 0.99 -12.25 26.38
C HIS A 70 1.87 -12.53 27.60
N GLY A 71 2.89 -13.38 27.45
CA GLY A 71 3.83 -13.69 28.56
C GLY A 71 4.58 -12.46 29.06
N ALA A 72 5.09 -11.62 28.16
CA ALA A 72 5.76 -10.35 28.50
C ALA A 72 4.82 -9.40 29.27
N LEU A 73 3.57 -9.27 28.80
CA LEU A 73 2.54 -8.46 29.47
C LEU A 73 2.20 -8.99 30.86
N GLN A 74 2.14 -10.32 31.04
CA GLN A 74 1.93 -10.93 32.36
C GLN A 74 3.08 -10.65 33.33
N ALA A 75 4.30 -10.48 32.83
CA ALA A 75 5.45 -10.08 33.63
C ALA A 75 5.47 -8.55 33.93
N GLY A 76 4.49 -7.78 33.41
CA GLY A 76 4.41 -6.33 33.59
C GLY A 76 5.30 -5.53 32.64
N THR A 77 5.82 -6.16 31.58
CA THR A 77 6.67 -5.53 30.58
C THR A 77 5.83 -4.78 29.55
N LEU A 78 6.29 -3.63 29.08
CA LEU A 78 5.70 -2.94 27.92
C LEU A 78 6.08 -3.71 26.66
N ALA A 79 5.09 -4.23 25.96
CA ALA A 79 5.32 -5.08 24.79
C ALA A 79 4.33 -4.79 23.67
N SER A 80 4.75 -5.02 22.42
CA SER A 80 3.97 -4.78 21.22
C SER A 80 4.28 -5.81 20.13
N THR A 81 3.48 -5.81 19.06
CA THR A 81 3.71 -6.66 17.88
C THR A 81 3.19 -5.97 16.61
N PHE A 82 3.67 -6.46 15.45
CA PHE A 82 3.29 -6.00 14.12
C PHE A 82 2.75 -7.18 13.32
N THR A 83 1.60 -7.02 12.67
CA THR A 83 0.97 -8.13 11.95
C THR A 83 0.03 -7.66 10.84
N ALA A 84 -0.56 -8.61 10.12
CA ALA A 84 -1.54 -8.40 9.05
C ALA A 84 -2.31 -9.71 8.76
N SER A 85 -3.50 -9.62 8.14
CA SER A 85 -4.20 -10.73 7.49
C SER A 85 -4.38 -11.98 8.39
N GLN A 86 -4.05 -13.16 7.83
CA GLN A 86 -4.10 -14.43 8.54
C GLN A 86 -3.26 -14.43 9.82
N GLY A 87 -2.17 -13.63 9.86
CA GLY A 87 -1.34 -13.47 11.05
C GLY A 87 -2.13 -12.93 12.24
N LEU A 88 -2.97 -11.90 12.00
CA LEU A 88 -3.85 -11.36 13.04
C LEU A 88 -4.87 -12.42 13.50
N LEU A 89 -5.41 -13.24 12.57
CA LEU A 89 -6.35 -14.30 12.92
C LEU A 89 -5.68 -15.41 13.76
N LEU A 90 -4.41 -15.74 13.48
CA LEU A 90 -3.65 -16.69 14.30
C LEU A 90 -3.38 -16.19 15.72
N MET A 91 -3.40 -14.87 15.93
CA MET A 91 -3.30 -14.25 17.25
C MET A 91 -4.63 -14.25 18.03
N LEU A 92 -5.76 -14.49 17.37
CA LEU A 92 -7.11 -14.26 17.92
C LEU A 92 -7.37 -14.89 19.28
N PRO A 93 -7.00 -16.16 19.58
CA PRO A 93 -7.20 -16.74 20.91
C PRO A 93 -6.47 -15.93 22.01
N ASN A 94 -5.27 -15.43 21.73
CA ASN A 94 -4.52 -14.60 22.67
C ASN A 94 -5.12 -13.19 22.80
N LEU A 95 -5.71 -12.63 21.75
CA LEU A 95 -6.39 -11.34 21.81
C LEU A 95 -7.56 -11.37 22.79
N TYR A 96 -8.41 -12.40 22.73
CA TYR A 96 -9.48 -12.61 23.73
C TYR A 96 -8.93 -12.71 25.16
N LYS A 97 -7.79 -13.38 25.31
CA LYS A 97 -7.14 -13.58 26.61
C LYS A 97 -6.60 -12.27 27.17
N ILE A 98 -5.83 -11.52 26.36
CA ILE A 98 -5.24 -10.23 26.75
C ILE A 98 -6.33 -9.20 27.07
N ALA A 99 -7.39 -9.13 26.24
CA ALA A 99 -8.52 -8.24 26.46
C ALA A 99 -9.31 -8.61 27.73
N GLY A 100 -9.62 -9.89 27.92
CA GLY A 100 -10.33 -10.39 29.11
C GLY A 100 -9.58 -10.20 30.42
N GLU A 101 -8.25 -10.12 30.37
CA GLU A 101 -7.38 -9.84 31.52
C GLU A 101 -7.15 -8.33 31.75
N LEU A 102 -7.75 -7.46 30.93
CA LEU A 102 -7.63 -6.00 30.99
C LEU A 102 -6.16 -5.57 30.97
N THR A 103 -5.39 -6.13 30.03
CA THR A 103 -3.94 -5.91 29.91
C THR A 103 -3.63 -4.97 28.75
N ALA A 104 -2.97 -3.87 29.06
CA ALA A 104 -2.66 -2.82 28.08
C ALA A 104 -1.55 -3.24 27.13
N THR A 105 -1.77 -3.12 25.84
CA THR A 105 -0.80 -3.26 24.75
C THR A 105 -1.37 -2.67 23.47
N VAL A 106 -0.52 -2.42 22.49
CA VAL A 106 -0.94 -2.05 21.13
C VAL A 106 -0.39 -3.06 20.14
N LEU A 107 -1.27 -3.63 19.34
CA LEU A 107 -0.89 -4.40 18.16
C LEU A 107 -1.06 -3.48 16.95
N HIS A 108 -0.01 -3.26 16.17
CA HIS A 108 -0.06 -2.44 14.98
C HIS A 108 -0.31 -3.32 13.75
N VAL A 109 -1.38 -3.03 13.03
CA VAL A 109 -1.87 -3.86 11.94
C VAL A 109 -1.85 -3.08 10.62
N ALA A 110 -0.97 -3.47 9.71
CA ALA A 110 -1.06 -3.04 8.32
C ALA A 110 -2.10 -3.92 7.62
N SER A 111 -3.38 -3.51 7.71
CA SER A 111 -4.54 -4.32 7.32
C SER A 111 -4.44 -4.86 5.90
N ARG A 112 -4.69 -6.16 5.75
CA ARG A 112 -4.57 -6.90 4.50
C ARG A 112 -5.72 -7.88 4.33
N ALA A 113 -6.17 -8.03 3.06
CA ALA A 113 -7.19 -8.99 2.67
C ALA A 113 -6.91 -10.40 3.22
N LEU A 114 -7.96 -11.05 3.70
CA LEU A 114 -7.91 -12.46 4.07
C LEU A 114 -7.92 -13.33 2.81
N ALA A 115 -7.15 -14.42 2.80
CA ALA A 115 -7.22 -15.39 1.75
C ALA A 115 -8.59 -16.09 1.76
N GLY A 116 -9.39 -15.83 0.73
CA GLY A 116 -10.64 -16.53 0.45
C GLY A 116 -10.39 -17.63 -0.59
N GLN A 117 -11.05 -17.55 -1.74
CA GLN A 117 -10.77 -18.46 -2.86
C GLN A 117 -9.37 -18.29 -3.48
N ALA A 118 -8.74 -17.15 -3.29
CA ALA A 118 -7.38 -16.86 -3.72
C ALA A 118 -6.66 -15.96 -2.71
N LEU A 119 -5.32 -15.98 -2.73
CA LEU A 119 -4.50 -15.09 -1.93
C LEU A 119 -4.43 -13.70 -2.56
N SER A 120 -4.70 -12.66 -1.77
CA SER A 120 -4.30 -11.28 -2.06
C SER A 120 -3.42 -10.75 -0.94
N ILE A 121 -2.30 -10.11 -1.28
CA ILE A 121 -1.40 -9.47 -0.30
C ILE A 121 -1.78 -8.01 -0.05
N PHE A 122 -2.76 -7.48 -0.77
CA PHE A 122 -3.14 -6.08 -0.76
C PHE A 122 -4.17 -5.75 0.32
N GLY A 123 -4.26 -4.45 0.67
CA GLY A 123 -4.99 -4.00 1.84
C GLY A 123 -6.51 -4.00 1.69
N ASP A 124 -7.18 -4.47 2.73
CA ASP A 124 -8.56 -4.16 3.10
C ASP A 124 -8.74 -4.43 4.61
N HIS A 125 -9.93 -4.18 5.14
CA HIS A 125 -10.19 -4.29 6.59
C HIS A 125 -10.76 -5.66 7.00
N GLY A 126 -10.72 -6.67 6.14
CA GLY A 126 -11.29 -8.00 6.43
C GLY A 126 -10.68 -8.67 7.66
N ASP A 127 -9.38 -8.49 7.88
CA ASP A 127 -8.64 -9.05 9.01
C ASP A 127 -9.04 -8.42 10.36
N VAL A 128 -9.05 -7.09 10.46
CA VAL A 128 -9.46 -6.40 11.70
C VAL A 128 -10.94 -6.57 11.99
N MET A 129 -11.79 -6.62 10.97
CA MET A 129 -13.22 -6.86 11.14
C MET A 129 -13.51 -8.27 11.64
N ALA A 130 -12.73 -9.27 11.23
CA ALA A 130 -12.85 -10.64 11.75
C ALA A 130 -12.48 -10.73 13.24
N THR A 131 -11.69 -9.80 13.77
CA THR A 131 -11.24 -9.78 15.18
C THR A 131 -12.01 -8.80 16.06
N ARG A 132 -12.98 -8.05 15.53
CA ARG A 132 -13.71 -6.98 16.23
C ARG A 132 -14.45 -7.43 17.50
N GLY A 133 -14.75 -8.74 17.63
CA GLY A 133 -15.38 -9.33 18.81
C GLY A 133 -14.42 -9.72 19.93
N SER A 134 -13.09 -9.51 19.76
CA SER A 134 -12.08 -9.95 20.73
C SER A 134 -12.07 -9.17 22.04
N GLY A 135 -12.68 -7.97 22.09
CA GLY A 135 -12.60 -7.06 23.22
C GLY A 135 -11.44 -6.06 23.13
N CYS A 136 -10.65 -6.09 22.06
CA CYS A 136 -9.67 -5.04 21.76
C CYS A 136 -10.36 -3.76 21.30
N ALA A 137 -9.81 -2.61 21.65
CA ALA A 137 -10.19 -1.35 21.01
C ALA A 137 -9.61 -1.29 19.59
N LEU A 138 -10.39 -0.76 18.63
CA LEU A 138 -10.00 -0.66 17.22
C LEU A 138 -9.87 0.82 16.84
N LEU A 139 -8.64 1.27 16.62
CA LEU A 139 -8.31 2.64 16.23
C LEU A 139 -7.71 2.66 14.83
N CYS A 140 -8.34 3.39 13.90
CA CYS A 140 -8.01 3.44 12.48
C CYS A 140 -7.28 4.73 12.10
N SER A 141 -6.16 4.62 11.39
CA SER A 141 -5.45 5.75 10.78
C SER A 141 -5.72 5.85 9.28
N GLY A 142 -5.93 7.05 8.76
CA GLY A 142 -6.20 7.32 7.34
C GLY A 142 -4.98 7.73 6.53
N SER A 143 -3.92 8.26 7.17
CA SER A 143 -2.72 8.78 6.50
C SER A 143 -1.44 8.33 7.19
N VAL A 144 -0.30 8.61 6.56
CA VAL A 144 1.03 8.33 7.14
C VAL A 144 1.28 9.15 8.42
N GLN A 145 0.83 10.40 8.45
CA GLN A 145 0.91 11.23 9.65
C GLN A 145 0.08 10.63 10.78
N GLU A 146 -1.18 10.28 10.52
CA GLU A 146 -2.05 9.66 11.52
C GLU A 146 -1.50 8.32 12.00
N ALA A 147 -0.84 7.52 11.14
CA ALA A 147 -0.26 6.25 11.55
C ALA A 147 0.81 6.43 12.65
N GLY A 148 1.67 7.43 12.54
CA GLY A 148 2.63 7.78 13.58
C GLY A 148 1.96 8.34 14.83
N ASP A 149 1.05 9.30 14.67
CA ASP A 149 0.37 9.97 15.77
C ASP A 149 -0.52 9.02 16.59
N PHE A 150 -1.25 8.15 15.90
CA PHE A 150 -2.15 7.19 16.55
C PHE A 150 -1.41 6.02 17.20
N ALA A 151 -0.17 5.74 16.81
CA ALA A 151 0.67 4.82 17.56
C ALA A 151 0.96 5.34 18.99
N ALA A 152 1.19 6.65 19.14
CA ALA A 152 1.37 7.30 20.44
C ALA A 152 0.05 7.37 21.23
N ILE A 153 -1.02 7.84 20.58
CA ILE A 153 -2.36 7.95 21.17
C ILE A 153 -2.87 6.59 21.64
N ALA A 154 -2.76 5.55 20.81
CA ALA A 154 -3.18 4.19 21.16
C ALA A 154 -2.42 3.66 22.38
N THR A 155 -1.10 3.91 22.47
CA THR A 155 -0.29 3.45 23.60
C THR A 155 -0.72 4.14 24.90
N ALA A 156 -0.87 5.46 24.88
CA ALA A 156 -1.32 6.21 26.05
C ALA A 156 -2.75 5.83 26.48
N ALA A 157 -3.66 5.71 25.50
CA ALA A 157 -5.04 5.30 25.74
C ALA A 157 -5.14 3.87 26.27
N SER A 158 -4.37 2.93 25.71
CA SER A 158 -4.33 1.54 26.17
C SER A 158 -3.91 1.43 27.61
N LEU A 159 -2.86 2.13 28.03
CA LEU A 159 -2.38 2.14 29.43
C LEU A 159 -3.40 2.73 30.40
N ARG A 160 -4.13 3.78 30.00
CA ARG A 160 -5.17 4.42 30.82
C ARG A 160 -6.44 3.56 30.90
N ALA A 161 -6.92 3.07 29.73
CA ALA A 161 -8.14 2.27 29.64
C ALA A 161 -7.96 0.83 30.12
N ARG A 162 -6.72 0.33 30.20
CA ARG A 162 -6.39 -1.08 30.50
C ARG A 162 -6.98 -2.04 29.45
N LEU A 163 -7.12 -1.61 28.21
CA LEU A 163 -7.56 -2.43 27.09
C LEU A 163 -6.44 -2.58 26.07
N PRO A 164 -6.28 -3.75 25.43
CA PRO A 164 -5.43 -3.86 24.24
C PRO A 164 -6.05 -3.09 23.07
N PHE A 165 -5.20 -2.48 22.25
CA PHE A 165 -5.61 -1.76 21.05
C PHE A 165 -5.12 -2.49 19.80
N LEU A 166 -5.97 -2.62 18.82
CA LEU A 166 -5.62 -2.85 17.43
C LEU A 166 -5.56 -1.48 16.76
N HIS A 167 -4.36 -0.92 16.65
CA HIS A 167 -4.09 0.25 15.84
C HIS A 167 -3.87 -0.22 14.42
N PHE A 168 -4.78 0.11 13.50
CA PHE A 168 -4.72 -0.38 12.14
C PHE A 168 -4.78 0.74 11.09
N PHE A 169 -4.19 0.46 9.96
CA PHE A 169 -4.13 1.32 8.79
C PHE A 169 -4.03 0.47 7.52
N ASP A 170 -4.35 1.06 6.38
CA ASP A 170 -4.41 0.32 5.12
C ASP A 170 -3.04 -0.20 4.69
N GLY A 171 -2.95 -1.52 4.53
CA GLY A 171 -1.79 -2.20 3.96
C GLY A 171 -1.51 -1.73 2.54
N PHE A 172 -0.24 -1.59 2.19
CA PHE A 172 0.30 -0.96 0.99
C PHE A 172 -0.08 0.53 0.85
N ARG A 173 -1.35 0.91 0.95
CA ARG A 173 -1.76 2.29 0.72
C ARG A 173 -1.16 3.25 1.74
N THR A 174 -1.43 3.05 3.03
CA THR A 174 -0.81 3.85 4.10
C THR A 174 0.54 3.31 4.51
N SER A 175 0.68 1.98 4.60
CA SER A 175 1.89 1.35 5.14
C SER A 175 3.14 1.58 4.30
N HIS A 176 3.03 1.74 2.99
CA HIS A 176 4.15 1.91 2.04
C HIS A 176 4.12 3.24 1.27
N GLU A 177 3.10 4.04 1.45
CA GLU A 177 3.04 5.39 0.90
C GLU A 177 4.05 6.28 1.62
N ILE A 178 4.91 6.97 0.87
CA ILE A 178 5.83 7.94 1.46
C ILE A 178 5.17 9.31 1.45
N GLN A 179 5.16 9.95 2.61
CA GLN A 179 4.74 11.34 2.79
C GLN A 179 5.75 12.10 3.65
N ARG A 180 5.80 13.41 3.50
CA ARG A 180 6.47 14.28 4.45
C ARG A 180 5.60 14.41 5.68
N VAL A 181 6.10 13.98 6.84
CA VAL A 181 5.39 13.99 8.11
C VAL A 181 6.19 14.73 9.19
N GLU A 182 5.49 15.24 10.18
CA GLU A 182 6.09 15.76 11.40
C GLU A 182 6.33 14.62 12.40
N LEU A 183 7.57 14.45 12.82
CA LEU A 183 7.95 13.42 13.79
C LEU A 183 7.56 13.83 15.22
N ILE A 184 7.17 12.84 16.01
CA ILE A 184 6.87 13.03 17.43
C ILE A 184 8.18 13.01 18.22
N ASP A 185 8.44 14.07 18.96
CA ASP A 185 9.62 14.17 19.82
C ASP A 185 9.45 13.36 21.12
N ASP A 186 10.55 12.93 21.72
CA ASP A 186 10.55 12.19 22.99
C ASP A 186 9.83 12.95 24.12
N ALA A 187 9.91 14.27 24.14
CA ALA A 187 9.20 15.10 25.13
C ALA A 187 7.67 14.93 25.04
N VAL A 188 7.13 14.85 23.83
CA VAL A 188 5.70 14.59 23.61
C VAL A 188 5.33 13.18 24.07
N LEU A 189 6.15 12.17 23.73
CA LEU A 189 5.93 10.79 24.17
C LEU A 189 5.96 10.67 25.70
N HIS A 190 6.89 11.33 26.38
CA HIS A 190 6.96 11.37 27.86
C HIS A 190 5.74 12.03 28.49
N ALA A 191 5.24 13.12 27.88
CA ALA A 191 4.05 13.82 28.38
C ALA A 191 2.77 12.97 28.22
N LEU A 192 2.63 12.24 27.12
CA LEU A 192 1.48 11.36 26.86
C LEU A 192 1.52 10.07 27.70
N VAL A 193 2.72 9.50 27.87
CA VAL A 193 2.95 8.25 28.61
C VAL A 193 3.88 8.55 29.81
N PRO A 194 3.35 9.20 30.85
CA PRO A 194 4.13 9.52 32.03
C PRO A 194 4.51 8.25 32.82
N GLN A 195 5.60 8.33 33.60
CA GLN A 195 6.18 7.21 34.33
C GLN A 195 5.19 6.53 35.29
N GLU A 196 4.21 7.28 35.78
CA GLU A 196 3.17 6.77 36.69
C GLU A 196 2.27 5.74 36.00
N LEU A 197 1.93 5.94 34.71
CA LEU A 197 1.16 4.95 33.94
C LEU A 197 1.97 3.68 33.72
N VAL A 198 3.25 3.80 33.39
CA VAL A 198 4.16 2.66 33.22
C VAL A 198 4.31 1.91 34.53
N ALA A 199 4.53 2.62 35.64
CA ALA A 199 4.62 2.00 36.97
C ALA A 199 3.30 1.30 37.36
N ALA A 200 2.15 1.90 37.05
CA ALA A 200 0.85 1.27 37.28
C ALA A 200 0.67 0.00 36.42
N HIS A 201 1.12 -0.03 35.17
CA HIS A 201 1.12 -1.22 34.34
C HIS A 201 2.01 -2.32 34.95
N ARG A 202 3.25 -2.00 35.33
CA ARG A 202 4.21 -2.95 35.93
C ARG A 202 3.69 -3.55 37.23
N ARG A 203 3.06 -2.75 38.11
CA ARG A 203 2.46 -3.25 39.37
C ARG A 203 1.34 -4.29 39.16
N ARG A 204 0.72 -4.33 37.98
CA ARG A 204 -0.27 -5.35 37.64
C ARG A 204 0.34 -6.65 37.09
N GLY A 205 1.64 -6.68 36.86
CA GLY A 205 2.37 -7.89 36.50
C GLY A 205 2.28 -8.95 37.57
N LEU A 206 2.38 -10.21 37.16
CA LEU A 206 2.47 -11.34 38.10
C LEU A 206 3.80 -11.26 38.88
N SER A 207 3.73 -11.26 40.19
CA SER A 207 4.89 -11.16 41.09
C SER A 207 4.73 -12.06 42.30
N PRO A 208 5.80 -12.72 42.77
CA PRO A 208 5.76 -13.48 44.01
C PRO A 208 5.51 -12.58 45.26
N ASP A 209 5.81 -11.27 45.17
CA ASP A 209 5.59 -10.32 46.26
C ASP A 209 4.10 -9.99 46.45
N HIS A 210 3.34 -10.08 45.36
CA HIS A 210 1.88 -9.87 45.33
C HIS A 210 1.22 -10.98 44.52
N PRO A 211 1.13 -12.20 45.07
CA PRO A 211 0.68 -13.38 44.34
C PRO A 211 -0.79 -13.28 44.00
N VAL A 212 -1.09 -13.42 42.69
CA VAL A 212 -2.45 -13.49 42.13
C VAL A 212 -2.50 -14.62 41.10
N ILE A 213 -3.69 -15.15 40.87
CA ILE A 213 -3.95 -16.13 39.82
C ILE A 213 -4.80 -15.50 38.76
N ARG A 214 -4.41 -15.65 37.49
CA ARG A 214 -5.17 -15.28 36.32
C ARG A 214 -5.44 -16.49 35.43
N GLY A 215 -6.55 -16.48 34.70
CA GLY A 215 -6.85 -17.51 33.72
C GLY A 215 -7.35 -18.82 34.33
N THR A 216 -8.05 -18.74 35.43
CA THR A 216 -8.70 -19.91 36.07
C THR A 216 -9.89 -20.40 35.24
N SER A 217 -10.28 -21.67 35.41
CA SER A 217 -11.57 -22.17 34.90
C SER A 217 -12.73 -21.54 35.66
N GLN A 218 -13.81 -21.26 34.94
CA GLN A 218 -15.05 -20.71 35.48
C GLN A 218 -16.21 -21.62 35.06
N ASN A 219 -17.04 -21.99 36.04
CA ASN A 219 -18.26 -22.73 35.78
C ASN A 219 -19.40 -21.85 35.28
N PRO A 220 -20.50 -22.42 34.74
CA PRO A 220 -21.64 -21.68 34.19
C PRO A 220 -22.27 -20.65 35.14
N ASP A 221 -22.18 -20.88 36.43
CA ASP A 221 -22.73 -20.02 37.49
C ASP A 221 -22.00 -18.67 37.66
N VAL A 222 -20.75 -18.54 37.18
CA VAL A 222 -19.95 -17.32 37.34
C VAL A 222 -19.37 -16.77 36.01
N ALA A 223 -19.29 -17.59 34.96
CA ALA A 223 -18.61 -17.21 33.72
C ALA A 223 -19.28 -16.01 33.00
N PHE A 224 -20.60 -15.89 33.08
CA PHE A 224 -21.33 -14.77 32.49
C PHE A 224 -21.06 -13.46 33.26
N GLN A 225 -21.14 -13.49 34.58
CA GLN A 225 -20.87 -12.33 35.44
C GLN A 225 -19.43 -11.83 35.26
N ALA A 226 -18.48 -12.77 35.12
CA ALA A 226 -17.08 -12.42 34.90
C ALA A 226 -16.88 -11.66 33.56
N ARG A 227 -17.60 -12.02 32.51
CA ARG A 227 -17.56 -11.29 31.23
C ARG A 227 -18.17 -9.90 31.33
N GLU A 228 -19.29 -9.74 32.04
CA GLU A 228 -19.96 -8.46 32.26
C GLU A 228 -19.13 -7.51 33.14
N ALA A 229 -18.26 -8.04 34.01
CA ALA A 229 -17.40 -7.24 34.89
C ALA A 229 -16.41 -6.33 34.15
N ALA A 230 -16.14 -6.59 32.87
CA ALA A 230 -15.26 -5.77 32.01
C ALA A 230 -16.01 -4.57 31.40
N ASN A 231 -17.34 -4.52 31.40
CA ASN A 231 -18.13 -3.48 30.75
C ASN A 231 -17.73 -2.05 31.12
N PRO A 232 -17.44 -1.70 32.40
CA PRO A 232 -17.05 -0.33 32.74
C PRO A 232 -15.75 0.14 32.04
N PHE A 233 -14.82 -0.77 31.75
CA PHE A 233 -13.58 -0.45 31.05
C PHE A 233 -13.84 -0.12 29.57
N HIS A 234 -14.71 -0.91 28.93
CA HIS A 234 -15.12 -0.64 27.55
C HIS A 234 -15.95 0.64 27.44
N ALA A 235 -16.82 0.91 28.40
CA ALA A 235 -17.65 2.13 28.44
C ALA A 235 -16.80 3.41 28.64
N ALA A 236 -15.73 3.32 29.43
CA ALA A 236 -14.83 4.46 29.66
C ALA A 236 -13.85 4.73 28.52
N ALA A 237 -13.57 3.75 27.68
CA ALA A 237 -12.50 3.83 26.69
C ALA A 237 -12.69 4.97 25.66
N PRO A 238 -13.87 5.27 25.10
CA PRO A 238 -14.04 6.37 24.16
C PRO A 238 -13.65 7.73 24.75
N ALA A 239 -14.12 8.04 25.97
CA ALA A 239 -13.77 9.28 26.65
C ALA A 239 -12.26 9.37 26.91
N ILE A 240 -11.62 8.27 27.35
CA ILE A 240 -10.17 8.22 27.57
C ILE A 240 -9.41 8.45 26.26
N VAL A 241 -9.86 7.87 25.13
CA VAL A 241 -9.23 8.09 23.83
C VAL A 241 -9.33 9.57 23.42
N GLN A 242 -10.52 10.19 23.60
CA GLN A 242 -10.70 11.61 23.28
C GLN A 242 -9.82 12.49 24.16
N GLU A 243 -9.75 12.26 25.48
CA GLU A 243 -8.86 12.99 26.38
C GLU A 243 -7.38 12.88 25.96
N VAL A 244 -6.94 11.70 25.47
CA VAL A 244 -5.57 11.52 24.96
C VAL A 244 -5.39 12.27 23.64
N MET A 245 -6.37 12.27 22.73
CA MET A 245 -6.33 13.05 21.50
C MET A 245 -6.26 14.56 21.80
N ASP A 246 -7.01 15.06 22.77
CA ASP A 246 -6.99 16.47 23.19
C ASP A 246 -5.64 16.84 23.81
N ALA A 247 -5.06 15.98 24.64
CA ALA A 247 -3.72 16.16 25.19
C ALA A 247 -2.64 16.14 24.10
N PHE A 248 -2.78 15.26 23.12
CA PHE A 248 -1.91 15.22 21.95
C PHE A 248 -2.00 16.51 21.13
N ALA A 249 -3.21 17.02 20.91
CA ALA A 249 -3.42 18.28 20.20
C ALA A 249 -2.78 19.47 20.93
N ALA A 250 -2.89 19.52 22.26
CA ALA A 250 -2.25 20.55 23.06
C ALA A 250 -0.72 20.53 22.98
N LEU A 251 -0.11 19.34 22.79
CA LEU A 251 1.34 19.17 22.71
C LEU A 251 1.90 19.39 21.29
N THR A 252 1.11 19.11 20.25
CA THR A 252 1.59 19.05 18.86
C THR A 252 0.92 20.04 17.92
N GLY A 253 -0.22 20.61 18.31
CA GLY A 253 -1.09 21.42 17.44
C GLY A 253 -1.95 20.60 16.47
N ARG A 254 -1.79 19.27 16.41
CA ARG A 254 -2.59 18.38 15.55
C ARG A 254 -3.78 17.81 16.32
N ALA A 255 -4.98 18.26 15.95
CA ALA A 255 -6.23 17.88 16.60
C ALA A 255 -6.89 16.68 15.90
N TYR A 256 -7.34 15.73 16.69
CA TYR A 256 -8.07 14.55 16.25
C TYR A 256 -9.26 14.28 17.19
N HIS A 257 -10.34 13.73 16.61
CA HIS A 257 -11.51 13.31 17.39
C HIS A 257 -11.85 11.85 17.04
N LEU A 258 -12.69 11.23 17.89
CA LEU A 258 -13.20 9.87 17.61
C LEU A 258 -13.88 9.81 16.25
N PHE A 259 -14.56 10.90 15.89
CA PHE A 259 -15.23 11.13 14.61
C PHE A 259 -14.95 12.55 14.16
N ASP A 260 -14.38 12.72 12.96
CA ASP A 260 -14.16 14.04 12.39
C ASP A 260 -15.08 14.28 11.20
N TYR A 261 -15.83 15.36 11.28
CA TYR A 261 -16.70 15.82 10.21
C TYR A 261 -15.97 16.81 9.30
N VAL A 262 -16.06 16.59 8.00
CA VAL A 262 -15.55 17.51 6.96
C VAL A 262 -16.65 17.77 5.95
N GLY A 263 -16.93 19.02 5.63
CA GLY A 263 -17.88 19.41 4.60
C GLY A 263 -18.80 20.56 4.98
N ALA A 264 -19.91 20.74 4.27
CA ALA A 264 -20.86 21.80 4.52
C ALA A 264 -21.57 21.62 5.88
N ALA A 265 -21.65 22.68 6.68
CA ALA A 265 -22.30 22.65 7.98
C ALA A 265 -23.79 22.30 7.91
N ASP A 266 -24.40 22.55 6.75
CA ASP A 266 -25.80 22.27 6.44
C ASP A 266 -25.96 21.12 5.42
N ALA A 267 -24.98 20.18 5.38
CA ALA A 267 -25.06 19.05 4.47
C ALA A 267 -26.28 18.17 4.72
N GLU A 268 -26.96 17.81 3.64
CA GLU A 268 -28.08 16.89 3.66
C GLU A 268 -27.67 15.44 3.36
N ARG A 269 -26.51 15.25 2.71
CA ARG A 269 -25.92 13.97 2.32
C ARG A 269 -24.55 13.81 2.94
N VAL A 270 -24.35 12.73 3.69
CA VAL A 270 -23.08 12.46 4.37
C VAL A 270 -22.57 11.08 4.03
N LEU A 271 -21.28 10.98 3.76
CA LEU A 271 -20.54 9.74 3.60
C LEU A 271 -19.85 9.40 4.91
N VAL A 272 -19.89 8.14 5.33
CA VAL A 272 -19.22 7.64 6.54
C VAL A 272 -18.28 6.53 6.16
N LEU A 273 -16.99 6.66 6.47
CA LEU A 273 -15.99 5.61 6.25
C LEU A 273 -14.74 5.81 7.13
N MET A 274 -13.82 4.86 7.07
CA MET A 274 -12.56 4.89 7.81
C MET A 274 -11.37 4.49 6.92
N GLY A 275 -10.15 4.76 7.39
CA GLY A 275 -8.89 4.46 6.69
C GLY A 275 -8.58 5.44 5.56
N SER A 276 -7.69 5.05 4.66
CA SER A 276 -7.17 5.93 3.60
C SER A 276 -8.23 6.38 2.58
N GLY A 277 -9.32 5.64 2.43
CA GLY A 277 -10.44 6.07 1.60
C GLY A 277 -11.10 7.37 2.06
N ALA A 278 -10.98 7.69 3.36
CA ALA A 278 -11.49 8.94 3.91
C ALA A 278 -10.71 10.17 3.42
N GLU A 279 -9.44 10.02 3.07
CA GLU A 279 -8.65 11.11 2.48
C GLU A 279 -9.13 11.44 1.06
N THR A 280 -9.29 10.42 0.19
CA THR A 280 -9.89 10.61 -1.15
C THR A 280 -11.30 11.20 -1.06
N ALA A 281 -12.09 10.75 -0.08
CA ALA A 281 -13.44 11.28 0.14
C ALA A 281 -13.42 12.74 0.59
N GLN A 282 -12.47 13.14 1.43
CA GLN A 282 -12.29 14.54 1.85
C GLN A 282 -12.02 15.45 0.65
N GLU A 283 -11.02 15.12 -0.17
CA GLU A 283 -10.69 15.88 -1.39
C GLU A 283 -11.92 16.04 -2.30
N THR A 284 -12.69 14.95 -2.45
CA THR A 284 -13.91 14.97 -3.27
C THR A 284 -15.00 15.85 -2.66
N VAL A 285 -15.24 15.77 -1.36
CA VAL A 285 -16.24 16.61 -0.66
C VAL A 285 -15.87 18.07 -0.73
N GLU A 286 -14.61 18.42 -0.59
CA GLU A 286 -14.11 19.80 -0.75
C GLU A 286 -14.39 20.31 -2.16
N ALA A 287 -14.09 19.51 -3.19
CA ALA A 287 -14.33 19.84 -4.60
C ALA A 287 -15.84 20.00 -4.91
N LEU A 288 -16.69 19.08 -4.43
CA LEU A 288 -18.14 19.13 -4.64
C LEU A 288 -18.77 20.35 -3.94
N ASN A 289 -18.34 20.68 -2.72
CA ASN A 289 -18.82 21.86 -2.02
C ASN A 289 -18.35 23.16 -2.68
N ALA A 290 -17.11 23.20 -3.23
CA ALA A 290 -16.63 24.32 -4.04
C ALA A 290 -17.47 24.50 -5.33
N ALA A 291 -18.05 23.42 -5.86
CA ALA A 291 -18.98 23.43 -6.98
C ALA A 291 -20.43 23.78 -6.58
N GLY A 292 -20.69 24.04 -5.29
CA GLY A 292 -22.01 24.46 -4.78
C GLY A 292 -22.91 23.34 -4.27
N GLU A 293 -22.40 22.10 -4.14
CA GLU A 293 -23.10 21.02 -3.48
C GLU A 293 -23.07 21.19 -1.94
N ARG A 294 -23.96 20.48 -1.24
CA ARG A 294 -24.00 20.45 0.23
C ARG A 294 -23.83 19.02 0.69
N VAL A 295 -22.58 18.60 0.73
CA VAL A 295 -22.18 17.24 1.09
C VAL A 295 -21.17 17.24 2.22
N GLY A 296 -21.12 16.14 2.95
CA GLY A 296 -20.22 15.97 4.09
C GLY A 296 -19.64 14.57 4.15
N LEU A 297 -18.57 14.48 4.91
CA LEU A 297 -17.84 13.27 5.23
C LEU A 297 -17.72 13.16 6.75
N LEU A 298 -17.99 11.98 7.31
CA LEU A 298 -17.65 11.62 8.67
C LEU A 298 -16.54 10.56 8.65
N LYS A 299 -15.36 10.95 9.09
CA LYS A 299 -14.22 10.04 9.26
C LYS A 299 -14.34 9.33 10.61
N VAL A 300 -14.36 8.00 10.60
CA VAL A 300 -14.39 7.17 11.81
C VAL A 300 -12.98 6.76 12.19
N ARG A 301 -12.52 7.16 13.39
CA ARG A 301 -11.20 6.77 13.91
C ARG A 301 -11.30 5.68 14.97
N LEU A 302 -12.11 5.86 16.00
CA LEU A 302 -12.37 4.81 16.98
C LEU A 302 -13.61 3.99 16.58
N PHE A 303 -13.38 2.78 16.06
CA PHE A 303 -14.45 1.88 15.66
C PHE A 303 -14.94 1.00 16.83
N ARG A 304 -14.05 0.64 17.74
CA ARG A 304 -14.39 -0.13 18.96
C ARG A 304 -13.62 0.41 20.16
N PRO A 305 -14.28 0.59 21.31
CA PRO A 305 -15.75 0.66 21.48
C PRO A 305 -16.32 1.84 20.70
N LEU A 306 -17.50 1.68 20.08
CA LEU A 306 -18.16 2.75 19.35
C LEU A 306 -18.90 3.67 20.33
N ASP A 307 -18.58 4.97 20.32
CA ASP A 307 -19.39 5.99 21.01
C ASP A 307 -20.51 6.45 20.09
N THR A 308 -21.70 5.87 20.30
CA THR A 308 -22.88 6.20 19.49
C THR A 308 -23.35 7.64 19.67
N THR A 309 -23.16 8.20 20.86
CA THR A 309 -23.54 9.60 21.17
C THR A 309 -22.63 10.57 20.45
N ALA A 310 -21.30 10.37 20.51
CA ALA A 310 -20.33 11.19 19.83
C ALA A 310 -20.48 11.08 18.29
N LEU A 311 -20.74 9.88 17.75
CA LEU A 311 -20.99 9.67 16.32
C LEU A 311 -22.17 10.51 15.84
N ILE A 312 -23.31 10.46 16.57
CA ILE A 312 -24.53 11.21 16.21
C ILE A 312 -24.33 12.70 16.38
N ALA A 313 -23.58 13.12 17.40
CA ALA A 313 -23.30 14.54 17.66
C ALA A 313 -22.37 15.16 16.57
N ALA A 314 -21.54 14.36 15.95
CA ALA A 314 -20.67 14.81 14.86
C ALA A 314 -21.41 14.97 13.50
N LEU A 315 -22.62 14.44 13.36
CA LEU A 315 -23.40 14.58 12.12
C LEU A 315 -24.11 15.95 12.07
N PRO A 316 -24.21 16.58 10.87
CA PRO A 316 -24.95 17.84 10.74
C PRO A 316 -26.45 17.64 11.03
N PRO A 317 -27.13 18.61 11.68
CA PRO A 317 -28.55 18.48 12.02
C PRO A 317 -29.47 18.47 10.80
N SER A 318 -29.01 18.94 9.66
CA SER A 318 -29.69 18.97 8.36
C SER A 318 -29.70 17.62 7.62
N ILE A 319 -29.05 16.60 8.16
CA ILE A 319 -28.82 15.33 7.48
C ILE A 319 -30.12 14.62 7.10
N ARG A 320 -30.22 14.17 5.85
CA ARG A 320 -31.35 13.42 5.29
C ARG A 320 -30.97 12.04 4.76
N ALA A 321 -29.70 11.89 4.32
CA ALA A 321 -29.23 10.64 3.75
C ALA A 321 -27.77 10.38 4.10
N ILE A 322 -27.47 9.13 4.43
CA ILE A 322 -26.15 8.65 4.82
C ILE A 322 -25.77 7.46 3.93
N ALA A 323 -24.57 7.49 3.36
CA ALA A 323 -23.94 6.31 2.80
C ALA A 323 -22.79 5.86 3.71
N VAL A 324 -22.77 4.60 4.07
CA VAL A 324 -21.66 4.01 4.82
C VAL A 324 -20.88 3.12 3.90
N LEU A 325 -19.57 3.35 3.82
CA LEU A 325 -18.66 2.56 3.01
C LEU A 325 -17.75 1.69 3.89
N ASP A 326 -17.84 0.39 3.66
CA ASP A 326 -16.99 -0.62 4.29
C ASP A 326 -15.92 -1.10 3.31
N ARG A 327 -14.67 -1.14 3.75
CA ARG A 327 -13.54 -1.73 3.01
C ARG A 327 -13.35 -3.19 3.38
N CYS A 328 -14.44 -3.91 3.51
CA CYS A 328 -14.48 -5.35 3.76
C CYS A 328 -15.72 -5.97 3.17
N LYS A 329 -15.75 -7.30 3.10
CA LYS A 329 -16.94 -8.08 2.77
C LYS A 329 -17.11 -9.15 3.83
N GLU A 330 -18.27 -9.16 4.49
CA GLU A 330 -18.66 -10.19 5.43
C GLU A 330 -19.67 -11.16 4.76
N PRO A 331 -19.20 -12.33 4.27
CA PRO A 331 -20.08 -13.27 3.58
C PRO A 331 -21.19 -13.78 4.48
N GLY A 332 -22.43 -13.75 3.97
CA GLY A 332 -23.60 -14.23 4.71
C GLY A 332 -24.21 -13.23 5.69
N SER A 333 -23.55 -12.09 5.95
CA SER A 333 -24.14 -11.02 6.75
C SER A 333 -25.20 -10.23 5.98
N GLY A 334 -26.18 -9.67 6.71
CA GLY A 334 -27.15 -8.72 6.15
C GLY A 334 -26.53 -7.41 5.69
N ALA A 335 -25.41 -7.00 6.31
CA ALA A 335 -24.64 -5.80 5.97
C ALA A 335 -23.19 -5.92 6.49
N GLU A 336 -22.34 -5.05 6.06
CA GLU A 336 -20.95 -4.95 6.53
C GLU A 336 -20.86 -4.26 7.91
N PRO A 337 -19.78 -4.47 8.68
CA PRO A 337 -19.73 -4.11 10.11
C PRO A 337 -19.94 -2.62 10.42
N LEU A 338 -19.34 -1.69 9.67
CA LEU A 338 -19.53 -0.27 9.93
C LEU A 338 -20.97 0.18 9.66
N LEU A 339 -21.58 -0.33 8.57
CA LEU A 339 -22.98 -0.06 8.25
C LEU A 339 -23.92 -0.55 9.35
N LEU A 340 -23.68 -1.75 9.91
CA LEU A 340 -24.50 -2.30 11.00
C LEU A 340 -24.41 -1.40 12.25
N ASP A 341 -23.23 -0.95 12.62
CA ASP A 341 -23.03 -0.17 13.83
C ASP A 341 -23.57 1.27 13.70
N VAL A 342 -23.34 1.91 12.54
CA VAL A 342 -23.94 3.24 12.25
C VAL A 342 -25.46 3.14 12.19
N GLY A 343 -26.01 2.08 11.60
CA GLY A 343 -27.44 1.83 11.57
C GLY A 343 -28.03 1.67 12.97
N GLN A 344 -27.37 0.91 13.84
CA GLN A 344 -27.77 0.76 15.24
C GLN A 344 -27.74 2.08 16.01
N ALA A 345 -26.67 2.88 15.83
CA ALA A 345 -26.55 4.20 16.47
C ALA A 345 -27.66 5.16 16.02
N LEU A 346 -27.99 5.16 14.73
CA LEU A 346 -29.10 5.96 14.20
C LEU A 346 -30.45 5.52 14.75
N LEU A 347 -30.74 4.22 14.79
CA LEU A 347 -31.99 3.70 15.35
C LEU A 347 -32.19 4.09 16.81
N GLN A 348 -31.11 3.98 17.62
CA GLN A 348 -31.17 4.42 19.03
C GLN A 348 -31.45 5.91 19.16
N ALA A 349 -30.66 6.74 18.43
CA ALA A 349 -30.77 8.20 18.52
C ALA A 349 -32.11 8.73 18.03
N TRP A 350 -32.68 8.15 16.99
CA TRP A 350 -33.97 8.59 16.41
C TRP A 350 -35.18 8.00 17.11
N ALA A 351 -35.03 6.99 17.98
CA ALA A 351 -36.11 6.52 18.85
C ALA A 351 -36.64 7.65 19.80
N GLU A 352 -35.78 8.62 20.14
CA GLU A 352 -36.07 9.72 21.03
C GLU A 352 -36.17 11.10 20.33
N LYS A 353 -35.87 11.16 19.04
CA LYS A 353 -35.88 12.42 18.26
C LYS A 353 -37.17 12.55 17.44
N PRO A 354 -37.82 13.73 17.39
CA PRO A 354 -38.88 14.00 16.44
C PRO A 354 -38.29 14.11 15.01
N GLY A 355 -38.97 13.51 14.05
CA GLY A 355 -38.65 13.61 12.64
C GLY A 355 -38.30 12.28 11.97
N PRO A 356 -38.19 12.26 10.63
CA PRO A 356 -37.88 11.03 9.89
C PRO A 356 -36.41 10.62 10.12
N LEU A 357 -36.21 9.31 10.25
CA LEU A 357 -34.85 8.72 10.24
C LEU A 357 -34.16 9.07 8.91
N PRO A 358 -32.89 9.54 8.93
CA PRO A 358 -32.11 9.70 7.71
C PRO A 358 -32.08 8.40 6.90
N ARG A 359 -32.17 8.52 5.58
CA ARG A 359 -32.05 7.35 4.71
C ARG A 359 -30.62 6.79 4.82
N LEU A 360 -30.51 5.48 5.05
CA LEU A 360 -29.22 4.81 5.20
C LEU A 360 -29.01 3.82 4.06
N ILE A 361 -27.87 3.93 3.35
CA ILE A 361 -27.43 2.96 2.35
C ILE A 361 -26.01 2.48 2.67
N GLY A 362 -25.65 1.29 2.21
CA GLY A 362 -24.34 0.69 2.47
C GLY A 362 -23.61 0.24 1.23
N GLY A 363 -22.32 0.50 1.15
CA GLY A 363 -21.49 0.14 0.01
C GLY A 363 -20.18 -0.54 0.38
N ARG A 364 -19.70 -1.40 -0.53
CA ARG A 364 -18.36 -1.99 -0.46
C ARG A 364 -17.47 -1.31 -1.47
N TYR A 365 -16.24 -0.99 -1.06
CA TYR A 365 -15.22 -0.36 -1.89
C TYR A 365 -13.83 -0.87 -1.56
N GLY A 366 -12.87 -0.70 -2.47
CA GLY A 366 -11.44 -0.75 -2.16
C GLY A 366 -10.89 -2.08 -1.67
N LEU A 367 -11.64 -3.20 -1.78
CA LEU A 367 -11.19 -4.53 -1.36
C LEU A 367 -9.87 -4.89 -2.07
N ALA A 368 -8.93 -5.47 -1.32
CA ALA A 368 -7.62 -5.85 -1.81
C ALA A 368 -6.90 -4.71 -2.56
N SER A 369 -6.94 -3.49 -2.01
CA SER A 369 -6.37 -2.25 -2.58
C SER A 369 -6.90 -1.88 -3.97
N LYS A 370 -8.11 -2.32 -4.34
CA LYS A 370 -8.77 -1.76 -5.53
C LYS A 370 -8.83 -0.25 -5.39
N ASP A 371 -8.46 0.48 -6.45
CA ASP A 371 -8.42 1.94 -6.39
C ASP A 371 -9.77 2.54 -6.02
N PHE A 372 -9.75 3.66 -5.29
CA PHE A 372 -10.94 4.39 -4.87
C PHE A 372 -10.77 5.87 -5.24
N THR A 373 -11.36 6.24 -6.36
CA THR A 373 -11.16 7.54 -7.00
C THR A 373 -12.22 8.56 -6.60
N PRO A 374 -11.96 9.87 -6.78
CA PRO A 374 -12.97 10.92 -6.62
C PRO A 374 -14.25 10.67 -7.42
N ALA A 375 -14.14 10.15 -8.63
CA ALA A 375 -15.30 9.77 -9.45
C ALA A 375 -16.19 8.71 -8.77
N MET A 376 -15.60 7.77 -8.05
CA MET A 376 -16.32 6.75 -7.29
C MET A 376 -17.01 7.35 -6.07
N VAL A 377 -16.36 8.28 -5.36
CA VAL A 377 -16.97 9.03 -4.25
C VAL A 377 -18.16 9.84 -4.75
N LYS A 378 -18.01 10.56 -5.85
CA LYS A 378 -19.10 11.29 -6.49
C LYS A 378 -20.27 10.39 -6.85
N ALA A 379 -20.01 9.20 -7.42
CA ALA A 379 -21.05 8.23 -7.75
C ALA A 379 -21.87 7.80 -6.51
N VAL A 380 -21.28 7.73 -5.34
CA VAL A 380 -21.98 7.46 -4.08
C VAL A 380 -22.87 8.65 -3.70
N PHE A 381 -22.41 9.88 -3.80
CA PHE A 381 -23.24 11.08 -3.56
C PHE A 381 -24.39 11.21 -4.57
N ASP A 382 -24.13 10.88 -5.84
CA ASP A 382 -25.17 10.84 -6.88
C ASP A 382 -26.22 9.76 -6.57
N ALA A 383 -25.82 8.61 -6.05
CA ALA A 383 -26.74 7.57 -5.60
C ALA A 383 -27.59 8.04 -4.43
N LEU A 384 -27.01 8.74 -3.44
CA LEU A 384 -27.74 9.34 -2.31
C LEU A 384 -28.77 10.40 -2.73
N ALA A 385 -28.54 11.08 -3.85
CA ALA A 385 -29.44 12.11 -4.38
C ALA A 385 -30.69 11.52 -5.08
N ARG A 386 -30.70 10.21 -5.39
CA ARG A 386 -31.82 9.57 -6.08
C ARG A 386 -33.05 9.50 -5.16
N PRO A 387 -34.27 9.61 -5.72
CA PRO A 387 -35.50 9.35 -4.95
C PRO A 387 -35.57 7.93 -4.38
N ASP A 388 -35.03 6.96 -5.14
CA ASP A 388 -34.95 5.54 -4.76
C ASP A 388 -33.49 5.05 -4.92
N PRO A 389 -32.61 5.29 -3.91
CA PRO A 389 -31.24 4.83 -3.95
C PRO A 389 -31.15 3.33 -3.65
N PRO A 390 -30.15 2.61 -4.17
CA PRO A 390 -29.96 1.22 -3.83
C PRO A 390 -29.60 1.09 -2.35
N GLY A 391 -30.27 0.22 -1.60
CA GLY A 391 -29.99 0.00 -0.19
C GLY A 391 -28.57 -0.56 0.05
N ARG A 392 -28.06 -1.36 -0.90
CA ARG A 392 -26.71 -1.92 -0.91
C ARG A 392 -26.08 -1.79 -2.29
N PHE A 393 -24.79 -1.54 -2.34
CA PHE A 393 -24.06 -1.36 -3.60
C PHE A 393 -22.59 -1.76 -3.50
N THR A 394 -21.94 -1.84 -4.66
CA THR A 394 -20.47 -1.87 -4.81
C THR A 394 -20.04 -0.70 -5.67
N VAL A 395 -18.81 -0.21 -5.48
CA VAL A 395 -18.22 0.81 -6.32
C VAL A 395 -16.78 0.42 -6.69
N GLY A 396 -16.38 0.72 -7.93
CA GLY A 396 -15.05 0.42 -8.46
C GLY A 396 -14.90 -0.94 -9.15
N ILE A 397 -15.98 -1.71 -9.30
CA ILE A 397 -16.02 -2.96 -10.07
C ILE A 397 -17.25 -3.00 -10.97
N THR A 398 -17.25 -3.93 -11.94
CA THR A 398 -18.42 -4.24 -12.76
C THR A 398 -19.04 -5.55 -12.26
N ASP A 399 -20.06 -5.44 -11.43
CA ASP A 399 -20.78 -6.60 -10.91
C ASP A 399 -21.99 -6.94 -11.80
N ASP A 400 -21.78 -7.81 -12.75
CA ASP A 400 -22.80 -8.32 -13.68
C ASP A 400 -23.51 -9.57 -13.13
N VAL A 401 -23.12 -10.07 -11.97
CA VAL A 401 -23.72 -11.23 -11.28
C VAL A 401 -24.85 -10.80 -10.37
N THR A 402 -24.57 -9.92 -9.39
CA THR A 402 -25.57 -9.43 -8.44
C THR A 402 -26.08 -8.02 -8.76
N ARG A 403 -25.45 -7.35 -9.72
CA ARG A 403 -25.83 -6.03 -10.28
C ARG A 403 -25.87 -4.92 -9.23
N LEU A 404 -24.94 -4.97 -8.29
CA LEU A 404 -24.83 -4.00 -7.20
C LEU A 404 -23.94 -2.80 -7.53
N SER A 405 -23.23 -2.80 -8.66
CA SER A 405 -22.28 -1.74 -8.99
C SER A 405 -22.98 -0.42 -9.32
N LEU A 406 -22.50 0.66 -8.69
CA LEU A 406 -22.85 2.02 -9.10
C LEU A 406 -22.18 2.37 -10.42
N PRO A 407 -22.88 3.08 -11.33
CA PRO A 407 -22.25 3.68 -12.49
C PRO A 407 -21.30 4.81 -12.03
N VAL A 408 -20.12 4.87 -12.61
CA VAL A 408 -19.09 5.88 -12.30
C VAL A 408 -18.80 6.70 -13.54
N ASP A 409 -18.90 8.03 -13.43
CA ASP A 409 -18.44 8.96 -14.44
C ASP A 409 -16.93 9.20 -14.30
N ALA A 410 -16.14 8.47 -15.07
CA ALA A 410 -14.68 8.54 -15.04
C ALA A 410 -14.10 9.91 -15.47
N SER A 411 -14.90 10.80 -16.01
CA SER A 411 -14.45 12.16 -16.40
C SER A 411 -14.29 13.09 -15.20
N PHE A 412 -14.93 12.78 -14.07
CA PHE A 412 -14.79 13.56 -12.85
C PHE A 412 -13.43 13.30 -12.19
N CYS A 413 -12.65 14.34 -12.00
CA CYS A 413 -11.31 14.29 -11.43
C CYS A 413 -11.08 15.53 -10.55
N THR A 414 -10.43 15.34 -9.41
CA THR A 414 -10.13 16.38 -8.40
C THR A 414 -8.64 16.58 -8.20
N GLU A 415 -7.80 16.07 -9.08
CA GLU A 415 -6.34 16.12 -8.93
C GLU A 415 -5.83 17.55 -8.68
N ALA A 416 -5.55 17.87 -7.42
CA ALA A 416 -5.18 19.21 -6.96
C ALA A 416 -3.67 19.44 -6.85
N ALA A 417 -2.83 18.39 -6.90
CA ALA A 417 -1.39 18.52 -6.75
C ALA A 417 -0.76 19.30 -7.93
N ASP A 418 0.19 20.21 -7.60
CA ASP A 418 0.86 21.08 -8.59
C ASP A 418 1.63 20.29 -9.64
N PHE A 419 2.29 19.19 -9.25
CA PHE A 419 3.01 18.30 -10.17
C PHE A 419 2.70 16.83 -9.88
N ARG A 420 2.51 16.06 -10.96
CA ARG A 420 2.20 14.63 -10.90
C ARG A 420 2.98 13.86 -11.93
N ALA A 421 3.55 12.72 -11.50
CA ALA A 421 4.30 11.84 -12.40
C ALA A 421 3.94 10.37 -12.22
N ILE A 422 4.03 9.62 -13.31
CA ILE A 422 3.92 8.16 -13.32
C ILE A 422 5.21 7.59 -13.90
N VAL A 423 5.84 6.66 -13.17
CA VAL A 423 7.08 6.03 -13.62
C VAL A 423 6.91 4.51 -13.71
N TYR A 424 7.08 3.97 -14.91
CA TYR A 424 7.05 2.54 -15.19
C TYR A 424 8.48 1.99 -15.17
N GLY A 425 8.77 1.13 -14.18
CA GLY A 425 10.05 0.49 -13.99
C GLY A 425 9.94 -1.03 -13.94
N LEU A 426 11.08 -1.71 -13.96
CA LEU A 426 11.15 -3.15 -13.79
C LEU A 426 11.52 -3.49 -12.35
N GLY A 427 10.89 -4.51 -11.79
CA GLY A 427 11.29 -5.05 -10.49
C GLY A 427 12.76 -5.45 -10.49
N SER A 428 13.55 -4.91 -9.57
CA SER A 428 14.99 -5.09 -9.40
C SER A 428 15.92 -4.16 -10.23
N ASP A 429 15.40 -3.25 -11.06
CA ASP A 429 16.21 -2.27 -11.80
C ASP A 429 16.61 -1.03 -10.96
N GLY A 430 16.09 -0.92 -9.75
CA GLY A 430 16.32 0.20 -8.83
C GLY A 430 15.37 1.40 -9.00
N SER A 431 14.44 1.37 -9.96
CA SER A 431 13.48 2.47 -10.23
C SER A 431 12.66 2.86 -9.01
N VAL A 432 12.11 1.88 -8.27
CA VAL A 432 11.33 2.16 -7.06
C VAL A 432 12.18 2.88 -6.01
N GLY A 433 13.43 2.42 -5.80
CA GLY A 433 14.35 3.08 -4.86
C GLY A 433 14.70 4.50 -5.28
N ALA A 434 14.89 4.76 -6.57
CA ALA A 434 15.14 6.10 -7.11
C ALA A 434 13.94 7.03 -6.89
N ASN A 435 12.72 6.54 -7.15
CA ASN A 435 11.50 7.32 -6.98
C ASN A 435 11.19 7.60 -5.50
N LYS A 436 11.42 6.62 -4.61
CA LYS A 436 11.38 6.84 -3.16
C LYS A 436 12.36 7.93 -2.73
N ASN A 437 13.59 7.86 -3.24
CA ASN A 437 14.61 8.86 -2.95
C ASN A 437 14.26 10.24 -3.53
N ALA A 438 13.65 10.30 -4.71
CA ALA A 438 13.22 11.57 -5.30
C ALA A 438 12.16 12.26 -4.40
N ILE A 439 11.15 11.53 -3.91
CA ILE A 439 10.15 12.06 -2.98
C ILE A 439 10.80 12.53 -1.67
N LYS A 440 11.77 11.76 -1.13
CA LYS A 440 12.51 12.16 0.07
C LYS A 440 13.31 13.45 -0.16
N ILE A 441 14.02 13.56 -1.28
CA ILE A 441 14.77 14.78 -1.63
C ILE A 441 13.84 15.98 -1.69
N ILE A 442 12.69 15.86 -2.35
CA ILE A 442 11.72 16.97 -2.44
C ILE A 442 11.19 17.34 -1.05
N GLY A 443 10.72 16.35 -0.28
CA GLY A 443 10.14 16.61 1.03
C GLY A 443 11.12 17.11 2.09
N ASP A 444 12.39 16.67 2.03
CA ASP A 444 13.41 17.02 3.02
C ASP A 444 14.15 18.34 2.69
N HIS A 445 14.19 18.75 1.41
CA HIS A 445 14.93 19.95 0.96
C HIS A 445 14.01 21.10 0.49
N THR A 446 12.70 20.97 0.60
CA THR A 446 11.72 22.03 0.27
C THR A 446 10.63 22.13 1.31
N ASP A 447 9.81 23.18 1.21
CA ASP A 447 8.57 23.31 1.98
C ASP A 447 7.36 22.64 1.29
N LEU A 448 7.58 21.95 0.17
CA LEU A 448 6.52 21.26 -0.57
C LEU A 448 6.09 19.97 0.13
N TYR A 449 4.81 19.66 0.00
CA TYR A 449 4.29 18.34 0.31
C TYR A 449 4.64 17.39 -0.84
N ALA A 450 5.16 16.23 -0.49
CA ALA A 450 5.56 15.21 -1.44
C ALA A 450 4.97 13.86 -1.06
N GLN A 451 4.36 13.17 -2.02
CA GLN A 451 3.73 11.86 -1.85
C GLN A 451 4.25 10.90 -2.91
N GLY A 452 4.62 9.70 -2.51
CA GLY A 452 4.99 8.61 -3.40
C GLY A 452 4.25 7.33 -3.06
N TYR A 453 3.50 6.80 -4.02
CA TYR A 453 2.83 5.51 -3.91
C TYR A 453 3.34 4.54 -4.98
N PHE A 454 3.57 3.28 -4.60
CA PHE A 454 4.25 2.30 -5.43
C PHE A 454 3.38 1.07 -5.61
N VAL A 455 2.98 0.82 -6.85
CA VAL A 455 2.22 -0.36 -7.21
C VAL A 455 3.19 -1.48 -7.57
N TYR A 456 3.13 -2.56 -6.80
CA TYR A 456 3.91 -3.76 -7.00
C TYR A 456 3.04 -4.86 -7.64
N ASP A 457 3.66 -5.73 -8.41
CA ASP A 457 3.05 -7.00 -8.80
C ASP A 457 3.29 -8.03 -7.68
N SER A 458 2.34 -8.93 -7.43
CA SER A 458 2.51 -10.06 -6.50
C SER A 458 3.67 -11.00 -6.92
N LYS A 459 4.07 -10.97 -8.19
CA LYS A 459 5.25 -11.63 -8.73
C LYS A 459 6.46 -10.73 -8.53
N LYS A 460 7.41 -11.11 -7.71
CA LYS A 460 8.48 -10.22 -7.23
C LYS A 460 9.48 -9.80 -8.30
N SER A 461 10.18 -10.71 -8.95
CA SER A 461 11.30 -10.37 -9.83
C SER A 461 10.88 -10.28 -11.30
N GLY A 462 11.33 -9.24 -12.00
CA GLY A 462 11.05 -9.04 -13.43
C GLY A 462 9.61 -8.63 -13.76
N SER A 463 8.84 -8.19 -12.74
CA SER A 463 7.52 -7.62 -12.93
C SER A 463 7.59 -6.11 -13.12
N VAL A 464 6.59 -5.54 -13.77
CA VAL A 464 6.47 -4.08 -13.85
C VAL A 464 6.15 -3.49 -12.48
N THR A 465 6.80 -2.39 -12.15
CA THR A 465 6.48 -1.53 -11.01
C THR A 465 5.98 -0.19 -11.52
N VAL A 466 4.96 0.37 -10.90
CA VAL A 466 4.46 1.69 -11.26
C VAL A 466 4.52 2.59 -10.04
N SER A 467 5.27 3.69 -10.16
CA SER A 467 5.37 4.71 -9.12
C SER A 467 4.47 5.89 -9.47
N HIS A 468 3.62 6.29 -8.55
CA HIS A 468 2.76 7.47 -8.64
C HIS A 468 3.31 8.52 -7.69
N LEU A 469 3.73 9.66 -8.22
CA LEU A 469 4.39 10.73 -7.48
C LEU A 469 3.53 12.00 -7.55
N ARG A 470 3.34 12.66 -6.42
CA ARG A 470 2.66 13.96 -6.32
C ARG A 470 3.51 14.94 -5.54
N VAL A 471 3.54 16.18 -5.98
CA VAL A 471 4.19 17.30 -5.31
C VAL A 471 3.22 18.47 -5.29
N SER A 472 3.05 19.13 -4.13
CA SER A 472 2.06 20.19 -3.95
C SER A 472 2.54 21.23 -2.93
N ARG A 473 2.03 22.45 -3.06
CA ARG A 473 2.18 23.52 -2.04
C ARG A 473 1.20 23.38 -0.88
N THR A 474 0.16 22.59 -1.06
CA THR A 474 -0.86 22.30 -0.04
C THR A 474 -0.83 20.83 0.36
N PRO A 475 -1.35 20.44 1.52
CA PRO A 475 -1.44 19.04 1.93
C PRO A 475 -2.11 18.17 0.88
N ILE A 476 -1.60 16.95 0.71
CA ILE A 476 -2.07 16.00 -0.31
C ILE A 476 -2.98 14.97 0.36
N HIS A 477 -4.27 15.01 0.03
CA HIS A 477 -5.28 14.04 0.45
C HIS A 477 -5.56 12.95 -0.59
N SER A 478 -4.93 13.02 -1.76
CA SER A 478 -5.14 12.11 -2.89
C SER A 478 -4.62 10.70 -2.58
N CYS A 479 -5.44 9.87 -1.93
CA CYS A 479 -5.15 8.45 -1.67
C CYS A 479 -5.65 7.53 -2.80
N HIS A 480 -5.51 7.94 -4.06
CA HIS A 480 -5.81 7.18 -5.28
C HIS A 480 -4.62 7.23 -6.25
N LEU A 481 -4.64 6.41 -7.29
CA LEU A 481 -3.61 6.45 -8.33
C LEU A 481 -3.67 7.76 -9.10
N VAL A 482 -2.51 8.26 -9.57
CA VAL A 482 -2.46 9.45 -10.43
C VAL A 482 -3.23 9.17 -11.71
N GLN A 483 -4.25 9.98 -11.98
CA GLN A 483 -5.11 9.88 -13.15
C GLN A 483 -4.73 10.88 -14.26
N GLN A 484 -4.03 11.97 -13.90
CA GLN A 484 -3.58 13.02 -14.81
C GLN A 484 -2.11 13.36 -14.52
N ALA A 485 -1.19 12.87 -15.34
CA ALA A 485 0.26 13.01 -15.13
C ALA A 485 0.86 14.10 -16.05
N HIS A 486 1.65 15.01 -15.47
CA HIS A 486 2.48 15.96 -16.22
C HIS A 486 3.70 15.28 -16.85
N LEU A 487 4.24 14.24 -16.17
CA LEU A 487 5.38 13.45 -16.62
C LEU A 487 5.04 11.97 -16.57
N VAL A 488 5.23 11.25 -17.67
CA VAL A 488 5.22 9.80 -17.73
C VAL A 488 6.63 9.32 -18.09
N ALA A 489 7.23 8.46 -17.28
CA ALA A 489 8.55 7.89 -17.55
C ALA A 489 8.45 6.38 -17.80
N CYS A 490 9.09 5.91 -18.87
CA CYS A 490 9.19 4.49 -19.22
C CYS A 490 10.65 4.05 -19.18
N HIS A 491 10.99 3.25 -18.17
CA HIS A 491 12.35 2.77 -17.94
C HIS A 491 12.70 1.52 -18.74
N GLN A 492 11.71 0.87 -19.35
CA GLN A 492 11.89 -0.32 -20.18
C GLN A 492 11.18 -0.15 -21.52
N TRP A 493 11.93 -0.16 -22.61
CA TRP A 493 11.41 0.03 -23.97
C TRP A 493 10.26 -0.92 -24.33
N ASP A 494 10.37 -2.18 -23.95
CA ASP A 494 9.37 -3.21 -24.24
C ASP A 494 7.99 -2.95 -23.62
N PHE A 495 7.90 -2.09 -22.62
CA PHE A 495 6.63 -1.74 -22.00
C PHE A 495 5.72 -0.92 -22.92
N LEU A 496 6.30 -0.18 -23.87
CA LEU A 496 5.56 0.61 -24.86
C LEU A 496 4.61 -0.22 -25.72
N GLY A 497 4.98 -1.48 -25.98
CA GLY A 497 4.14 -2.41 -26.74
C GLY A 497 3.21 -3.28 -25.90
N ARG A 498 3.34 -3.22 -24.56
CA ARG A 498 2.64 -4.12 -23.64
C ARG A 498 1.57 -3.45 -22.79
N PHE A 499 1.76 -2.18 -22.47
CA PHE A 499 0.90 -1.43 -21.56
C PHE A 499 0.45 -0.11 -22.20
N ASP A 500 -0.72 0.36 -21.81
CA ASP A 500 -1.18 1.71 -22.14
C ASP A 500 -0.56 2.71 -21.14
N LEU A 501 0.66 3.15 -21.43
CA LEU A 501 1.42 4.03 -20.55
C LEU A 501 0.92 5.46 -20.56
N LEU A 502 0.25 5.88 -21.64
CA LEU A 502 -0.13 7.27 -21.90
C LEU A 502 -1.59 7.58 -21.59
N GLU A 503 -2.37 6.60 -21.10
CA GLU A 503 -3.78 6.82 -20.72
C GLU A 503 -3.90 8.03 -19.77
N ALA A 504 -3.05 8.07 -18.73
CA ALA A 504 -3.05 9.13 -17.73
C ALA A 504 -2.21 10.37 -18.08
N ALA A 505 -1.54 10.45 -19.24
CA ALA A 505 -0.75 11.62 -19.60
C ALA A 505 -1.65 12.82 -19.91
N LEU A 506 -1.36 13.98 -19.31
CA LEU A 506 -2.02 15.25 -19.62
C LEU A 506 -1.65 15.73 -21.02
N PRO A 507 -2.56 16.43 -21.72
CA PRO A 507 -2.19 17.18 -22.92
C PRO A 507 -1.05 18.17 -22.63
N GLY A 508 -0.04 18.21 -23.50
CA GLY A 508 1.15 19.04 -23.31
C GLY A 508 2.18 18.48 -22.31
N GLY A 509 1.91 17.30 -21.72
CA GLY A 509 2.81 16.64 -20.78
C GLY A 509 4.09 16.10 -21.43
N THR A 510 4.96 15.52 -20.60
CA THR A 510 6.26 14.98 -21.03
C THR A 510 6.28 13.44 -20.94
N LEU A 511 6.81 12.79 -21.98
CA LEU A 511 7.16 11.37 -21.99
C LEU A 511 8.68 11.23 -21.96
N LEU A 512 9.21 10.61 -20.90
CA LEU A 512 10.63 10.28 -20.75
C LEU A 512 10.86 8.79 -21.05
N LEU A 513 11.78 8.50 -21.98
CA LEU A 513 12.10 7.14 -22.42
C LEU A 513 13.54 6.76 -22.09
N ASN A 514 13.74 5.59 -21.47
CA ASN A 514 14.99 4.87 -21.58
C ASN A 514 15.01 4.12 -22.91
N SER A 515 15.75 4.63 -23.90
CA SER A 515 15.73 4.14 -25.28
C SER A 515 17.11 3.65 -25.69
N PRO A 516 17.23 2.43 -26.25
CA PRO A 516 18.48 1.95 -26.85
C PRO A 516 18.76 2.56 -28.24
N PHE A 517 17.84 3.39 -28.75
CA PHE A 517 17.92 4.00 -30.06
C PHE A 517 18.27 5.49 -29.97
N PRO A 518 19.00 6.04 -30.96
CA PRO A 518 19.26 7.47 -31.01
C PRO A 518 17.95 8.25 -31.23
N PRO A 519 17.88 9.52 -30.76
CA PRO A 519 16.62 10.32 -30.74
C PRO A 519 15.90 10.42 -32.10
N GLU A 520 16.65 10.50 -33.19
CA GLU A 520 16.13 10.59 -34.56
C GLU A 520 15.45 9.30 -35.03
N GLU A 521 15.78 8.14 -34.45
CA GLU A 521 15.16 6.86 -34.77
C GLU A 521 13.98 6.54 -33.85
N VAL A 522 13.92 7.12 -32.66
CA VAL A 522 12.92 6.78 -31.64
C VAL A 522 11.50 6.89 -32.20
N ALA A 523 11.17 7.99 -32.84
CA ALA A 523 9.81 8.25 -33.37
C ALA A 523 9.33 7.16 -34.33
N MET A 524 10.20 6.64 -35.21
CA MET A 524 9.87 5.59 -36.17
C MET A 524 9.69 4.22 -35.50
N ARG A 525 10.41 3.98 -34.38
CA ARG A 525 10.38 2.69 -33.67
C ARG A 525 9.29 2.60 -32.62
N LEU A 526 8.62 3.71 -32.26
CA LEU A 526 7.50 3.71 -31.34
C LEU A 526 6.31 2.90 -31.92
N PRO A 527 5.56 2.14 -31.08
CA PRO A 527 4.31 1.52 -31.50
C PRO A 527 3.32 2.55 -32.06
N ALA A 528 2.51 2.18 -33.06
CA ALA A 528 1.57 3.09 -33.71
C ALA A 528 0.58 3.74 -32.70
N SER A 529 0.07 2.99 -31.73
CA SER A 529 -0.81 3.50 -30.67
C SER A 529 -0.12 4.57 -29.81
N VAL A 530 1.15 4.37 -29.48
CA VAL A 530 1.95 5.34 -28.69
C VAL A 530 2.18 6.61 -29.50
N ARG A 531 2.56 6.52 -30.79
CA ARG A 531 2.69 7.68 -31.68
C ARG A 531 1.38 8.47 -31.81
N GLN A 532 0.25 7.77 -31.96
CA GLN A 532 -1.07 8.40 -32.03
C GLN A 532 -1.38 9.15 -30.72
N ALA A 533 -1.13 8.53 -29.55
CA ALA A 533 -1.35 9.18 -28.26
C ALA A 533 -0.46 10.40 -28.05
N ILE A 534 0.83 10.33 -28.44
CA ILE A 534 1.76 11.47 -28.38
C ILE A 534 1.23 12.66 -29.19
N ARG A 535 0.77 12.42 -30.42
CA ARG A 535 0.21 13.47 -31.28
C ARG A 535 -1.11 14.02 -30.74
N ALA A 536 -2.04 13.13 -30.37
CA ALA A 536 -3.35 13.52 -29.85
C ALA A 536 -3.26 14.38 -28.57
N LYS A 537 -2.28 14.08 -27.73
CA LYS A 537 -2.05 14.81 -26.47
C LYS A 537 -0.92 15.85 -26.56
N GLN A 538 -0.31 16.04 -27.73
CA GLN A 538 0.79 17.01 -27.96
C GLN A 538 1.94 16.84 -26.94
N LEU A 539 2.36 15.60 -26.68
CA LEU A 539 3.37 15.32 -25.67
C LEU A 539 4.78 15.70 -26.16
N THR A 540 5.56 16.28 -25.26
CA THR A 540 7.01 16.43 -25.46
C THR A 540 7.68 15.08 -25.14
N VAL A 541 8.49 14.57 -26.08
CA VAL A 541 9.19 13.30 -25.90
C VAL A 541 10.67 13.56 -25.63
N GLN A 542 11.18 13.00 -24.54
CA GLN A 542 12.58 13.04 -24.13
C GLN A 542 13.14 11.63 -24.10
N SER A 543 14.36 11.42 -24.55
CA SER A 543 15.01 10.10 -24.53
C SER A 543 16.44 10.16 -24.02
N ILE A 544 16.87 9.04 -23.45
CA ILE A 544 18.22 8.79 -22.98
C ILE A 544 18.50 7.29 -23.06
N ASP A 545 19.71 6.88 -23.42
CA ASP A 545 20.16 5.50 -23.21
C ASP A 545 20.82 5.36 -21.83
N ALA A 546 19.96 5.21 -20.82
CA ALA A 546 20.39 5.03 -19.44
C ALA A 546 21.12 3.70 -19.23
N THR A 547 20.80 2.70 -20.03
CA THR A 547 21.41 1.36 -19.97
C THR A 547 22.85 1.40 -20.47
N ALA A 548 23.12 2.09 -21.58
CA ALA A 548 24.48 2.28 -22.07
C ALA A 548 25.33 3.07 -21.07
N ILE A 549 24.81 4.19 -20.52
CA ILE A 549 25.50 4.98 -19.49
C ILE A 549 25.87 4.11 -18.28
N ALA A 550 24.92 3.33 -17.78
CA ALA A 550 25.16 2.47 -16.62
C ALA A 550 26.23 1.40 -16.90
N ARG A 551 26.24 0.81 -18.09
CA ARG A 551 27.27 -0.17 -18.51
C ARG A 551 28.65 0.48 -18.66
N GLU A 552 28.74 1.62 -19.34
CA GLU A 552 29.99 2.37 -19.53
C GLU A 552 30.66 2.70 -18.19
N LEU A 553 29.86 3.03 -17.17
CA LEU A 553 30.34 3.39 -15.84
C LEU A 553 30.48 2.20 -14.87
N GLY A 554 30.26 0.97 -15.35
CA GLY A 554 30.39 -0.23 -14.53
C GLY A 554 29.28 -0.42 -13.48
N LEU A 555 28.13 0.22 -13.66
CA LEU A 555 26.93 0.08 -12.79
C LEU A 555 26.05 -1.13 -13.18
N GLY A 556 26.40 -1.84 -14.26
CA GLY A 556 25.61 -2.96 -14.79
C GLY A 556 24.26 -2.49 -15.35
N GLY A 557 23.18 -3.16 -15.00
CA GLY A 557 21.80 -2.78 -15.41
C GLY A 557 21.13 -1.74 -14.49
N ARG A 558 21.86 -1.09 -13.59
CA ARG A 558 21.28 -0.16 -12.61
C ARG A 558 21.17 1.25 -13.19
N ILE A 559 20.03 1.55 -13.77
CA ILE A 559 19.74 2.84 -14.42
C ILE A 559 19.14 3.88 -13.46
N ASN A 560 18.94 3.53 -12.20
CA ASN A 560 18.21 4.33 -11.21
C ASN A 560 18.76 5.76 -11.05
N THR A 561 20.08 5.94 -10.92
CA THR A 561 20.69 7.27 -10.78
C THR A 561 20.50 8.12 -12.04
N VAL A 562 20.66 7.50 -13.22
CA VAL A 562 20.48 8.18 -14.51
C VAL A 562 19.03 8.68 -14.65
N MET A 563 18.06 7.81 -14.45
CA MET A 563 16.64 8.15 -14.62
C MET A 563 16.15 9.13 -13.54
N GLN A 564 16.65 9.06 -12.30
CA GLN A 564 16.36 10.04 -11.25
C GLN A 564 16.88 11.43 -11.63
N THR A 565 18.08 11.52 -12.20
CA THR A 565 18.62 12.79 -12.66
C THR A 565 17.79 13.39 -13.78
N CYS A 566 17.34 12.56 -14.74
CA CYS A 566 16.42 12.99 -15.80
C CYS A 566 15.06 13.45 -15.26
N PHE A 567 14.53 12.75 -14.26
CA PHE A 567 13.28 13.16 -13.58
C PHE A 567 13.41 14.59 -13.03
N PHE A 568 14.44 14.91 -12.26
CA PHE A 568 14.64 16.24 -11.71
C PHE A 568 14.91 17.31 -12.77
N ALA A 569 15.54 16.94 -13.89
CA ALA A 569 15.76 17.85 -15.00
C ALA A 569 14.46 18.25 -15.72
N LEU A 570 13.41 17.40 -15.68
CA LEU A 570 12.17 17.59 -16.40
C LEU A 570 11.00 18.01 -15.49
N ALA A 571 11.06 17.72 -14.19
CA ALA A 571 9.95 17.95 -13.26
C ALA A 571 9.85 19.41 -12.79
N ASP A 572 10.92 20.18 -12.86
CA ASP A 572 11.02 21.60 -12.43
C ASP A 572 10.42 21.89 -11.01
N VAL A 573 10.50 20.90 -10.12
CA VAL A 573 9.97 21.01 -8.74
C VAL A 573 11.00 21.57 -7.76
N LEU A 574 12.27 21.64 -8.16
CA LEU A 574 13.43 22.15 -7.42
C LEU A 574 14.35 22.90 -8.35
N PRO A 575 15.05 23.96 -7.89
CA PRO A 575 16.16 24.54 -8.65
C PRO A 575 17.17 23.45 -9.02
N GLN A 576 17.53 23.38 -10.29
CA GLN A 576 18.34 22.28 -10.85
C GLN A 576 19.65 22.04 -10.08
N GLN A 577 20.35 23.11 -9.66
CA GLN A 577 21.57 22.99 -8.89
C GLN A 577 21.33 22.32 -7.53
N GLN A 578 20.25 22.70 -6.84
CA GLN A 578 19.89 22.13 -5.54
C GLN A 578 19.52 20.65 -5.67
N ALA A 579 18.75 20.29 -6.71
CA ALA A 579 18.39 18.89 -7.00
C ALA A 579 19.65 18.03 -7.22
N LEU A 580 20.62 18.52 -8.00
CA LEU A 580 21.87 17.80 -8.27
C LEU A 580 22.73 17.62 -7.01
N GLU A 581 22.80 18.63 -6.15
CA GLU A 581 23.53 18.55 -4.87
C GLU A 581 22.89 17.52 -3.94
N ALA A 582 21.56 17.53 -3.83
CA ALA A 582 20.81 16.57 -3.02
C ALA A 582 20.94 15.13 -3.55
N ILE A 583 20.91 14.93 -4.89
CA ILE A 583 21.15 13.61 -5.50
C ILE A 583 22.58 13.14 -5.17
N ARG A 584 23.59 14.00 -5.29
CA ARG A 584 24.99 13.63 -4.99
C ARG A 584 25.17 13.29 -3.51
N GLU A 585 24.51 14.00 -2.61
CA GLU A 585 24.52 13.69 -1.17
C GLU A 585 23.85 12.35 -0.89
N ALA A 586 22.67 12.09 -1.46
CA ALA A 586 21.97 10.82 -1.36
C ALA A 586 22.78 9.64 -1.89
N ILE A 587 23.55 9.82 -2.98
CA ILE A 587 24.48 8.83 -3.52
C ILE A 587 25.58 8.51 -2.48
N ARG A 588 26.22 9.52 -1.89
CA ARG A 588 27.27 9.32 -0.88
C ARG A 588 26.72 8.58 0.34
N HIS A 589 25.53 8.93 0.80
CA HIS A 589 24.88 8.27 1.93
C HIS A 589 24.53 6.81 1.62
N SER A 590 23.90 6.54 0.48
CA SER A 590 23.38 5.21 0.12
C SER A 590 24.48 4.22 -0.29
N TYR A 591 25.50 4.71 -0.96
CA TYR A 591 26.55 3.86 -1.53
C TYR A 591 27.91 3.97 -0.82
N GLY A 592 28.07 4.87 0.15
CA GLY A 592 29.33 5.07 0.87
C GLY A 592 29.93 3.79 1.47
N ARG A 593 29.06 2.93 2.03
CA ARG A 593 29.46 1.62 2.59
C ARG A 593 29.85 0.57 1.53
N LYS A 594 29.49 0.78 0.25
CA LYS A 594 29.78 -0.15 -0.87
C LYS A 594 31.12 0.12 -1.56
N GLY A 595 31.82 1.17 -1.16
CA GLY A 595 33.17 1.53 -1.65
C GLY A 595 33.19 2.75 -2.59
N GLY A 596 34.29 3.48 -2.57
CA GLY A 596 34.45 4.75 -3.28
C GLY A 596 34.25 4.66 -4.79
N ARG A 597 34.62 3.54 -5.42
CA ARG A 597 34.43 3.33 -6.87
C ARG A 597 32.94 3.35 -7.28
N ILE A 598 32.06 2.77 -6.46
CA ILE A 598 30.61 2.76 -6.76
C ILE A 598 30.02 4.16 -6.58
N VAL A 599 30.47 4.89 -5.55
CA VAL A 599 30.06 6.28 -5.34
C VAL A 599 30.48 7.13 -6.53
N GLU A 600 31.72 7.04 -6.96
CA GLU A 600 32.28 7.82 -8.09
C GLU A 600 31.52 7.51 -9.40
N ALA A 601 31.30 6.24 -9.72
CA ALA A 601 30.53 5.83 -10.89
C ALA A 601 29.10 6.43 -10.90
N ASN A 602 28.41 6.47 -9.74
CA ASN A 602 27.10 7.09 -9.65
C ASN A 602 27.16 8.63 -9.77
N LEU A 603 28.21 9.29 -9.27
CA LEU A 603 28.40 10.72 -9.45
C LEU A 603 28.64 11.07 -10.93
N GLN A 604 29.46 10.29 -11.64
CA GLN A 604 29.66 10.43 -13.08
C GLN A 604 28.38 10.16 -13.88
N ALA A 605 27.52 9.24 -13.41
CA ALA A 605 26.21 8.99 -14.03
C ALA A 605 25.29 10.21 -13.98
N VAL A 606 25.34 11.01 -12.92
CA VAL A 606 24.60 12.29 -12.82
C VAL A 606 25.02 13.25 -13.92
N ASP A 607 26.34 13.43 -14.11
CA ASP A 607 26.86 14.36 -15.11
C ASP A 607 26.59 13.88 -16.55
N ALA A 608 26.77 12.56 -16.81
CA ALA A 608 26.46 11.94 -18.09
C ALA A 608 24.98 12.04 -18.46
N SER A 609 24.08 11.92 -17.49
CA SER A 609 22.63 12.03 -17.71
C SER A 609 22.23 13.39 -18.26
N ARG A 610 22.78 14.46 -17.69
CA ARG A 610 22.54 15.84 -18.15
C ARG A 610 23.04 16.09 -19.57
N ALA A 611 24.18 15.53 -19.90
CA ALA A 611 24.81 15.74 -21.21
C ALA A 611 24.09 14.95 -22.33
N ARG A 612 23.45 13.83 -22.00
CA ARG A 612 22.90 12.88 -22.97
C ARG A 612 21.37 12.81 -23.00
N LEU A 613 20.66 13.55 -22.14
CA LEU A 613 19.19 13.69 -22.24
C LEU A 613 18.85 14.57 -23.45
N GLN A 614 18.03 14.06 -24.37
CA GLN A 614 17.76 14.71 -25.63
C GLN A 614 16.26 14.66 -25.96
N GLN A 615 15.77 15.70 -26.61
CA GLN A 615 14.40 15.75 -27.13
C GLN A 615 14.32 14.93 -28.43
N VAL A 616 13.25 14.13 -28.53
CA VAL A 616 12.95 13.35 -29.73
C VAL A 616 12.12 14.22 -30.69
N PRO A 617 12.56 14.40 -31.94
CA PRO A 617 11.77 15.09 -32.94
C PRO A 617 10.56 14.23 -33.34
N ILE A 618 9.34 14.76 -33.11
CA ILE A 618 8.07 14.13 -33.57
C ILE A 618 7.58 14.93 -34.76
N ALA A 619 7.60 14.33 -35.95
CA ALA A 619 7.09 14.99 -37.15
C ALA A 619 5.56 15.01 -37.19
N ASP A 620 4.99 16.14 -37.56
CA ASP A 620 3.53 16.35 -37.64
C ASP A 620 2.89 15.59 -38.82
N ASP A 621 3.63 15.30 -39.91
CA ASP A 621 3.13 14.90 -41.21
C ASP A 621 3.51 13.49 -41.71
N GLU A 622 3.80 12.51 -40.86
CA GLU A 622 3.90 11.13 -41.37
C GLU A 622 2.51 10.48 -41.50
N PRO A 623 2.06 10.15 -42.71
CA PRO A 623 0.79 9.45 -42.91
C PRO A 623 0.86 8.10 -42.20
N ALA A 624 -0.27 7.68 -41.61
CA ALA A 624 -0.42 6.38 -40.92
C ALA A 624 -0.09 5.14 -41.81
N SER A 625 0.23 5.35 -43.08
CA SER A 625 0.50 4.31 -44.11
C SER A 625 1.99 4.00 -44.34
N ALA A 626 2.91 4.76 -43.77
CA ALA A 626 4.30 4.31 -43.74
C ALA A 626 4.49 3.30 -42.60
N ALA A 627 3.85 2.12 -42.73
CA ALA A 627 4.38 0.93 -42.14
C ALA A 627 5.82 0.82 -42.68
N ALA A 628 6.80 1.27 -41.90
CA ALA A 628 8.20 1.04 -42.20
C ALA A 628 8.28 -0.43 -42.63
N ALA A 629 8.88 -0.66 -43.78
CA ALA A 629 9.18 -2.02 -44.27
C ALA A 629 9.76 -2.73 -43.08
N ALA A 630 9.00 -3.65 -42.51
CA ALA A 630 9.37 -4.34 -41.28
C ALA A 630 10.76 -4.94 -41.55
N ASP A 631 11.75 -4.48 -40.76
CA ASP A 631 13.01 -5.21 -40.70
C ASP A 631 12.61 -6.68 -40.42
N PRO A 632 12.93 -7.63 -41.30
CA PRO A 632 12.54 -9.02 -41.12
C PRO A 632 13.04 -9.64 -39.81
N SER A 633 14.03 -8.98 -39.15
CA SER A 633 14.50 -9.34 -37.81
C SER A 633 13.57 -8.85 -36.68
N GLN A 634 12.58 -8.00 -37.00
CA GLN A 634 11.58 -7.44 -36.07
C GLN A 634 10.16 -7.84 -36.46
N ALA A 635 9.96 -9.07 -36.89
CA ALA A 635 8.61 -9.66 -36.94
C ALA A 635 7.94 -9.41 -35.58
N PRO A 636 6.69 -8.89 -35.53
CA PRO A 636 6.00 -8.67 -34.27
C PRO A 636 6.10 -9.95 -33.46
N ALA A 637 6.55 -9.83 -32.20
CA ALA A 637 6.71 -10.98 -31.33
C ALA A 637 5.41 -11.79 -31.39
N PRO A 638 5.47 -13.11 -31.62
CA PRO A 638 4.26 -13.92 -31.79
C PRO A 638 3.37 -13.70 -30.56
N ASP A 639 2.07 -13.46 -30.80
CA ASP A 639 1.09 -13.29 -29.72
C ASP A 639 1.22 -14.45 -28.73
N PRO A 640 1.68 -14.22 -27.50
CA PRO A 640 1.92 -15.29 -26.53
C PRO A 640 0.63 -16.07 -26.22
N LEU A 641 -0.53 -15.47 -26.45
CA LEU A 641 -1.84 -16.06 -26.23
C LEU A 641 -2.41 -16.75 -27.47
N ALA A 642 -1.69 -16.80 -28.60
CA ALA A 642 -2.21 -17.42 -29.85
C ALA A 642 -2.73 -18.87 -29.66
N ALA A 643 -2.07 -19.63 -28.77
CA ALA A 643 -2.46 -21.00 -28.42
C ALA A 643 -3.47 -21.08 -27.24
N ALA A 644 -3.91 -19.99 -26.69
CA ALA A 644 -4.88 -19.99 -25.60
C ALA A 644 -6.31 -20.14 -26.14
N SER A 645 -7.17 -20.87 -25.41
CA SER A 645 -8.60 -20.91 -25.70
C SER A 645 -9.22 -19.50 -25.60
N ALA A 646 -10.33 -19.26 -26.29
CA ALA A 646 -11.01 -17.97 -26.26
C ALA A 646 -11.43 -17.57 -24.84
N ALA A 647 -11.85 -18.53 -23.99
CA ALA A 647 -12.20 -18.29 -22.60
C ALA A 647 -10.98 -17.87 -21.77
N LEU A 648 -9.87 -18.61 -21.92
CA LEU A 648 -8.62 -18.30 -21.22
C LEU A 648 -8.03 -16.96 -21.69
N ARG A 649 -8.08 -16.67 -22.99
CA ARG A 649 -7.64 -15.37 -23.54
C ARG A 649 -8.43 -14.21 -22.95
N ARG A 650 -9.77 -14.31 -22.87
CA ARG A 650 -10.62 -13.26 -22.25
C ARG A 650 -10.26 -12.97 -20.81
N LEU A 651 -9.80 -13.98 -20.06
CA LEU A 651 -9.42 -13.80 -18.66
C LEU A 651 -7.98 -13.31 -18.49
N ILE A 652 -7.02 -13.87 -19.24
CA ILE A 652 -5.58 -13.63 -19.02
C ILE A 652 -5.11 -12.37 -19.74
N ALA A 653 -5.57 -12.09 -20.97
CA ALA A 653 -5.06 -10.97 -21.75
C ALA A 653 -5.22 -9.61 -21.02
N PRO A 654 -6.38 -9.28 -20.44
CA PRO A 654 -6.51 -8.04 -19.66
C PRO A 654 -5.59 -8.00 -18.44
N GLN A 655 -5.38 -9.13 -17.77
CA GLN A 655 -4.50 -9.19 -16.60
C GLN A 655 -3.03 -8.97 -17.00
N LEU A 656 -2.56 -9.57 -18.10
CA LEU A 656 -1.20 -9.36 -18.62
C LEU A 656 -0.99 -7.92 -19.09
N ALA A 657 -2.02 -7.29 -19.66
CA ALA A 657 -2.00 -5.89 -20.07
C ALA A 657 -2.23 -4.90 -18.91
N ARG A 658 -2.37 -5.37 -17.66
CA ARG A 658 -2.74 -4.55 -16.48
C ARG A 658 -4.09 -3.84 -16.62
N GLN A 659 -5.02 -4.42 -17.34
CA GLN A 659 -6.38 -3.97 -17.55
C GLN A 659 -7.41 -4.87 -16.85
N GLY A 660 -6.98 -5.58 -15.79
CA GLY A 660 -7.84 -6.45 -15.00
C GLY A 660 -9.05 -5.72 -14.40
N ASP A 661 -8.97 -4.41 -14.23
CA ASP A 661 -10.07 -3.56 -13.76
C ASP A 661 -11.28 -3.55 -14.71
N ARG A 662 -11.09 -3.88 -15.98
CA ARG A 662 -12.15 -4.00 -16.99
C ARG A 662 -12.89 -5.35 -16.95
N LEU A 663 -12.39 -6.32 -16.17
CA LEU A 663 -13.04 -7.62 -16.05
C LEU A 663 -14.30 -7.52 -15.19
N PRO A 664 -15.46 -8.03 -15.68
CA PRO A 664 -16.64 -8.14 -14.86
C PRO A 664 -16.51 -9.28 -13.84
N VAL A 665 -17.33 -9.28 -12.81
CA VAL A 665 -17.32 -10.31 -11.75
C VAL A 665 -17.52 -11.71 -12.32
N SER A 666 -18.38 -11.88 -13.32
CA SER A 666 -18.64 -13.18 -13.97
C SER A 666 -17.43 -13.78 -14.70
N ALA A 667 -16.40 -12.97 -15.01
CA ALA A 667 -15.18 -13.46 -15.68
C ALA A 667 -14.30 -14.30 -14.75
N LEU A 668 -14.49 -14.18 -13.42
CA LEU A 668 -13.67 -14.85 -12.42
C LEU A 668 -14.39 -16.08 -11.86
N PRO A 669 -13.72 -17.25 -11.75
CA PRO A 669 -14.29 -18.44 -11.14
C PRO A 669 -14.64 -18.18 -9.67
N ALA A 670 -15.87 -18.49 -9.27
CA ALA A 670 -16.36 -18.22 -7.92
C ALA A 670 -15.62 -19.03 -6.82
N ASP A 671 -15.14 -20.20 -7.18
CA ASP A 671 -14.37 -21.12 -6.31
C ASP A 671 -12.86 -20.90 -6.36
N GLY A 672 -12.38 -19.91 -7.16
CA GLY A 672 -10.96 -19.63 -7.34
C GLY A 672 -10.21 -20.63 -8.21
N SER A 673 -10.89 -21.57 -8.86
CA SER A 673 -10.24 -22.50 -9.80
C SER A 673 -9.64 -21.76 -10.99
N PHE A 674 -8.48 -22.18 -11.44
CA PHE A 674 -7.78 -21.55 -12.56
C PHE A 674 -7.12 -22.62 -13.45
N ALA A 675 -7.03 -22.34 -14.76
CA ALA A 675 -6.43 -23.29 -15.69
C ALA A 675 -4.93 -23.46 -15.40
N THR A 676 -4.43 -24.70 -15.48
CA THR A 676 -3.01 -25.01 -15.34
C THR A 676 -2.22 -24.63 -16.59
N GLY A 677 -0.90 -24.50 -16.47
CA GLY A 677 0.02 -24.25 -17.60
C GLY A 677 -0.09 -22.84 -18.20
N THR A 678 -0.69 -21.87 -17.51
CA THR A 678 -0.86 -20.49 -17.99
C THR A 678 0.43 -19.69 -18.00
N ALA A 679 1.43 -20.08 -17.19
CA ALA A 679 2.75 -19.42 -17.17
C ALA A 679 3.44 -19.38 -18.54
N ARG A 680 3.15 -20.34 -19.43
CA ARG A 680 3.68 -20.35 -20.81
C ARG A 680 3.26 -19.16 -21.66
N PHE A 681 2.15 -18.50 -21.29
CA PHE A 681 1.64 -17.32 -21.98
C PHE A 681 2.26 -16.02 -21.48
N GLU A 682 2.90 -16.05 -20.32
CA GLU A 682 3.53 -14.89 -19.71
C GLU A 682 5.03 -14.86 -20.01
N LYS A 683 5.39 -14.44 -21.22
CA LYS A 683 6.79 -14.27 -21.62
C LYS A 683 7.25 -12.86 -21.29
N ARG A 684 8.08 -12.71 -20.26
CA ARG A 684 8.56 -11.40 -19.81
C ARG A 684 9.76 -10.91 -20.58
N ASN A 685 10.61 -11.81 -21.12
CA ASN A 685 11.84 -11.51 -21.88
C ASN A 685 12.75 -10.48 -21.20
N ILE A 686 12.96 -10.64 -19.90
CA ILE A 686 13.71 -9.68 -19.07
C ILE A 686 15.20 -9.99 -19.01
N ALA A 687 15.62 -11.18 -19.42
CA ALA A 687 17.02 -11.59 -19.38
C ALA A 687 17.78 -11.00 -20.57
N GLU A 688 18.84 -10.26 -20.29
CA GLU A 688 19.79 -9.77 -21.32
C GLU A 688 20.69 -10.89 -21.82
N SER A 689 20.97 -11.86 -20.95
CA SER A 689 21.74 -13.08 -21.28
C SER A 689 21.13 -14.28 -20.56
N VAL A 690 21.16 -15.42 -21.19
CA VAL A 690 20.69 -16.70 -20.63
C VAL A 690 21.84 -17.69 -20.55
N PRO A 691 21.88 -18.54 -19.51
CA PRO A 691 22.89 -19.58 -19.41
C PRO A 691 22.66 -20.63 -20.50
N VAL A 692 23.71 -21.01 -21.20
CA VAL A 692 23.73 -22.08 -22.19
C VAL A 692 24.49 -23.25 -21.59
N TRP A 693 23.91 -24.45 -21.66
CA TRP A 693 24.58 -25.65 -21.22
C TRP A 693 25.64 -26.06 -22.26
N ASP A 694 26.91 -26.03 -21.83
CA ASP A 694 28.03 -26.51 -22.65
C ASP A 694 28.24 -27.99 -22.40
N THR A 695 27.92 -28.79 -23.40
CA THR A 695 27.99 -30.26 -23.37
C THR A 695 29.42 -30.79 -23.29
N GLU A 696 30.40 -30.04 -23.81
CA GLU A 696 31.80 -30.44 -23.84
C GLU A 696 32.46 -30.30 -22.46
N VAL A 697 32.07 -29.25 -21.73
CA VAL A 697 32.62 -28.94 -20.38
C VAL A 697 31.85 -29.71 -19.28
N CYS A 698 30.60 -30.08 -19.54
CA CYS A 698 29.73 -30.67 -18.54
C CYS A 698 30.20 -32.08 -18.13
N VAL A 699 30.44 -32.26 -16.84
CA VAL A 699 30.79 -33.59 -16.27
C VAL A 699 29.58 -34.39 -15.79
N GLN A 700 28.36 -33.91 -16.02
CA GLN A 700 27.08 -34.55 -15.70
C GLN A 700 26.88 -34.86 -14.18
N CYS A 701 27.49 -34.09 -13.30
CA CYS A 701 27.42 -34.30 -11.83
C CYS A 701 26.05 -33.96 -11.22
N GLY A 702 25.11 -33.34 -11.97
CA GLY A 702 23.77 -32.99 -11.48
C GLY A 702 23.68 -31.84 -10.47
N LYS A 703 24.79 -31.24 -10.04
CA LYS A 703 24.80 -30.19 -9.02
C LYS A 703 23.96 -28.96 -9.39
N CYS A 704 24.00 -28.54 -10.65
CA CYS A 704 23.19 -27.39 -11.11
C CYS A 704 21.69 -27.66 -11.02
N VAL A 705 21.26 -28.91 -11.24
CA VAL A 705 19.85 -29.33 -11.12
C VAL A 705 19.44 -29.31 -9.65
N MET A 706 20.31 -29.80 -8.75
CA MET A 706 20.02 -29.88 -7.31
C MET A 706 19.97 -28.52 -6.63
N VAL A 707 20.83 -27.56 -7.03
CA VAL A 707 20.92 -26.23 -6.37
C VAL A 707 20.01 -25.19 -6.99
N CYS A 708 19.34 -25.51 -8.10
CA CYS A 708 18.45 -24.56 -8.75
C CYS A 708 17.23 -24.24 -7.87
N PRO A 709 17.09 -23.01 -7.30
CA PRO A 709 16.04 -22.69 -6.35
C PRO A 709 14.65 -22.73 -6.95
N HIS A 710 14.54 -22.61 -8.29
CA HIS A 710 13.27 -22.61 -9.02
C HIS A 710 12.99 -23.91 -9.78
N ALA A 711 13.86 -24.92 -9.67
CA ALA A 711 13.75 -26.19 -10.37
C ALA A 711 13.57 -26.04 -11.90
N VAL A 712 14.15 -24.99 -12.50
CA VAL A 712 14.09 -24.74 -13.96
C VAL A 712 15.17 -25.48 -14.72
N ILE A 713 16.29 -25.83 -14.07
CA ILE A 713 17.31 -26.69 -14.62
C ILE A 713 16.90 -28.13 -14.37
N ARG A 714 16.70 -28.90 -15.42
CA ARG A 714 16.27 -30.31 -15.36
C ARG A 714 17.17 -31.17 -16.20
N ALA A 715 17.48 -32.35 -15.72
CA ALA A 715 18.19 -33.38 -16.49
C ALA A 715 17.35 -34.66 -16.54
N LYS A 716 17.37 -35.30 -17.67
CA LYS A 716 16.69 -36.58 -17.89
C LYS A 716 17.55 -37.46 -18.81
N VAL A 717 17.69 -38.70 -18.47
CA VAL A 717 18.26 -39.72 -19.38
C VAL A 717 17.11 -40.29 -20.19
N VAL A 718 17.27 -40.34 -21.49
CA VAL A 718 16.27 -40.84 -22.43
C VAL A 718 16.94 -41.73 -23.48
N GLU A 719 16.17 -42.65 -24.08
CA GLU A 719 16.62 -43.41 -25.24
C GLU A 719 16.79 -42.47 -26.46
N PRO A 720 17.77 -42.69 -27.33
CA PRO A 720 18.00 -41.84 -28.51
C PRO A 720 16.76 -41.61 -29.37
N ALA A 721 15.88 -42.58 -29.47
CA ALA A 721 14.63 -42.50 -30.24
C ALA A 721 13.68 -41.39 -29.69
N ALA A 722 13.74 -41.07 -28.40
CA ALA A 722 12.92 -39.99 -27.82
C ALA A 722 13.39 -38.60 -28.24
N LEU A 723 14.53 -38.46 -28.88
CA LEU A 723 15.06 -37.18 -29.39
C LEU A 723 14.70 -36.95 -30.87
N ALA A 724 13.99 -37.87 -31.54
CA ALA A 724 13.65 -37.76 -32.94
C ALA A 724 12.85 -36.48 -33.28
N ASP A 725 11.97 -36.08 -32.38
CA ASP A 725 11.12 -34.88 -32.51
C ASP A 725 11.69 -33.65 -31.76
N ALA A 726 12.96 -33.70 -31.33
CA ALA A 726 13.55 -32.57 -30.62
C ALA A 726 13.75 -31.36 -31.57
N PRO A 727 13.55 -30.11 -31.08
CA PRO A 727 13.79 -28.93 -31.91
C PRO A 727 15.23 -28.88 -32.45
N ALA A 728 15.40 -28.31 -33.66
CA ALA A 728 16.73 -28.09 -34.23
C ALA A 728 17.62 -27.29 -33.23
N GLY A 729 18.83 -27.80 -32.97
CA GLY A 729 19.76 -27.20 -32.00
C GLY A 729 19.48 -27.56 -30.52
N PHE A 730 18.58 -28.50 -30.24
CA PHE A 730 18.38 -28.98 -28.87
C PHE A 730 19.66 -29.68 -28.37
N ALA A 731 20.25 -29.10 -27.30
CA ALA A 731 21.50 -29.60 -26.73
C ALA A 731 21.27 -30.93 -25.97
N HIS A 732 22.00 -31.96 -26.33
CA HIS A 732 22.02 -33.25 -25.63
C HIS A 732 23.44 -33.83 -25.65
N ALA A 733 23.74 -34.75 -24.77
CA ALA A 733 25.00 -35.45 -24.67
C ALA A 733 24.77 -36.92 -24.30
N ALA A 734 25.67 -37.78 -24.69
CA ALA A 734 25.64 -39.19 -24.24
C ALA A 734 25.73 -39.23 -22.71
N ALA A 735 24.94 -40.08 -22.06
CA ALA A 735 25.04 -40.32 -20.64
C ALA A 735 26.41 -40.91 -20.29
N ARG A 736 27.06 -40.38 -19.26
CA ARG A 736 28.32 -40.95 -18.75
C ARG A 736 27.97 -41.93 -17.64
N ASP A 737 28.63 -43.08 -17.66
CA ASP A 737 28.54 -44.02 -16.57
C ASP A 737 29.29 -43.44 -15.35
N HIS A 738 28.53 -43.16 -14.31
CA HIS A 738 29.08 -42.85 -13.01
C HIS A 738 28.85 -44.08 -12.12
N HIS A 739 29.94 -44.72 -11.74
CA HIS A 739 29.90 -45.82 -10.78
C HIS A 739 29.48 -45.39 -9.38
#